data_4807c2756551bf7859d07464c18cd966
#
_entry.id   4807c2756551bf7859d07464c18cd966
#
_cell.length_a   1.000
_cell.length_b   1.000
_cell.length_c   1.000
_cell.angle_alpha   90.00
_cell.angle_beta   90.00
_cell.angle_gamma   90.00
#
_symmetry.space_group_name_H-M   'P 1'
#
loop_
_entity.id
_entity.type
_entity.pdbx_description
1 polymer ?
#
loop_
_entity_poly.entity_id
_entity_poly.type
_entity_poly.pdbx_seq_one_letter_code
_entity_poly.pdbx_strand_id
1 'polypeptide(L)'
;MSSNFEFTSRRSMPVLPLRGLSVFPGMLLNFDVERPMSAAALNFAMNADQIIFLAAQKEISKDVPFVDDIYKVGTVCRVRQLLRQPGSKTVRVMVEGLARGRIDVVTMDTPSLFAEIEPMPDVPEKTTVKTEALCRRCTALFSEYAQISGNIAPESVINIMASTDAAYVADFIAQNIYLKPEEKQKLLEELRPSRRLASLCRMLTRELTLLSIERDLNESTQEQMNRNQREYYLREQMKVIQSELGEDDMPQELDEYREKIKALGLEKETEEKLLKEVTRLSRQSFGSAEGSVIRSYLDTCLEIPWNTRTKETLDIAKAQKLLDEDHFGLDKVKERVIEFLSVRKLAPDVRGGVLCLVGPPGTGKTSIAMSIARAMNRKLSRVALGGVHDEAEIRGHRKTYIGAMPGRLVSGLIQAGSMNPVMVLDEIDKLGSDYRGDPSSALLEALDSEQNCRFRDNYLEVPIDLSDVLFITTANTTDTIPRPLLDRMEVISLTSYTDEEKLQIAKRHLLPKQRKKHGLNGVTLKLSDDAIREIISLYTRESGVRILERELAAICRKCAAGIAKGEYKSLTVRAGQLEPLLGPPKYKPDAVYPRDEVGLVRGLAWTSVGGEVLDVEVGVVEGSGKLELTGNLGSVMQESCKAAITYIRSRADKLGIDPHFNQKKDIHIHFPEGAVPKDGPSAGITICIGVISALTGIPVRRDLAMTGEITLRGRILPIGGLKEKTMAALRAGVSTVIIPAENEPDLDEIDQSVRERLKFVTADHVDAILDIALNRRAVEEPEEAKEQPQTAQTPPPGVVTEAGARIGQ
;
A
#
# COMPACT_ATOMS: atom_id res chain seq x y z
N MET A 1 39.58 -50.90 0.04
CA MET A 1 39.53 -51.04 -1.44
C MET A 1 38.14 -50.56 -1.87
N SER A 2 37.99 -49.33 -2.23
CA SER A 2 36.74 -48.80 -2.76
C SER A 2 36.71 -49.15 -4.24
N SER A 3 35.82 -50.09 -4.61
CA SER A 3 35.50 -50.34 -6.02
C SER A 3 34.90 -49.06 -6.57
N ASN A 4 35.61 -48.39 -7.48
CA ASN A 4 35.08 -47.24 -8.22
C ASN A 4 33.82 -47.71 -8.98
N PHE A 5 32.66 -47.30 -8.52
CA PHE A 5 31.42 -47.52 -9.26
C PHE A 5 31.35 -46.43 -10.33
N GLU A 6 31.61 -46.80 -11.55
CA GLU A 6 31.45 -45.89 -12.69
C GLU A 6 30.02 -46.02 -13.26
N PHE A 7 29.23 -44.98 -13.07
CA PHE A 7 27.89 -44.87 -13.67
C PHE A 7 27.99 -44.09 -15.00
N THR A 8 28.30 -44.83 -16.09
CA THR A 8 28.58 -44.25 -17.41
C THR A 8 27.55 -44.62 -18.48
N SER A 9 26.61 -45.53 -18.20
CA SER A 9 25.58 -45.98 -19.13
C SER A 9 24.20 -46.03 -18.44
N ARG A 10 23.14 -45.95 -19.23
CA ARG A 10 21.76 -46.12 -18.76
C ARG A 10 21.59 -47.44 -18.03
N ARG A 11 20.91 -47.42 -16.92
CA ARG A 11 20.67 -48.61 -16.13
C ARG A 11 19.31 -48.57 -15.46
N SER A 12 18.58 -49.71 -15.48
CA SER A 12 17.34 -49.88 -14.75
C SER A 12 17.63 -50.19 -13.27
N MET A 13 17.04 -49.42 -12.38
CA MET A 13 17.21 -49.60 -10.93
C MET A 13 15.96 -49.17 -10.15
N PRO A 14 15.78 -49.66 -8.89
CA PRO A 14 14.67 -49.26 -8.06
C PRO A 14 14.80 -47.78 -7.68
N VAL A 15 13.66 -47.07 -7.68
CA VAL A 15 13.54 -45.67 -7.31
C VAL A 15 12.84 -45.56 -5.96
N LEU A 16 13.42 -44.79 -5.05
CA LEU A 16 12.85 -44.52 -3.74
C LEU A 16 12.59 -43.02 -3.59
N PRO A 17 11.31 -42.60 -3.52
CA PRO A 17 10.92 -41.19 -3.30
C PRO A 17 11.22 -40.74 -1.88
N LEU A 18 11.98 -39.66 -1.71
CA LEU A 18 12.32 -39.03 -0.43
C LEU A 18 11.37 -37.86 -0.09
N ARG A 19 10.92 -37.78 1.15
CA ARG A 19 10.12 -36.64 1.66
C ARG A 19 11.01 -35.55 2.24
N GLY A 20 11.10 -34.41 1.56
CA GLY A 20 11.81 -33.24 2.05
C GLY A 20 13.33 -33.41 2.21
N LEU A 21 13.87 -34.53 1.72
CA LEU A 21 15.28 -34.85 1.79
C LEU A 21 15.87 -34.94 0.38
N SER A 22 17.12 -34.53 0.23
CA SER A 22 17.91 -34.73 -0.98
C SER A 22 19.27 -35.29 -0.61
N VAL A 23 19.81 -36.17 -1.43
CA VAL A 23 21.14 -36.74 -1.26
C VAL A 23 22.04 -36.22 -2.36
N PHE A 24 23.24 -35.79 -2.00
CA PHE A 24 24.25 -35.34 -2.98
C PHE A 24 25.31 -36.42 -3.17
N PRO A 25 25.99 -36.48 -4.34
CA PRO A 25 27.09 -37.40 -4.58
C PRO A 25 28.21 -37.23 -3.55
N GLY A 26 28.82 -38.36 -3.15
CA GLY A 26 29.89 -38.39 -2.13
C GLY A 26 29.42 -38.22 -0.68
N MET A 27 28.08 -38.11 -0.42
CA MET A 27 27.55 -37.86 0.88
C MET A 27 26.89 -39.08 1.47
N LEU A 28 26.94 -39.21 2.82
CA LEU A 28 26.22 -40.20 3.60
C LEU A 28 24.95 -39.58 4.16
N LEU A 29 23.84 -40.30 4.04
CA LEU A 29 22.58 -39.89 4.63
C LEU A 29 21.91 -41.05 5.35
N ASN A 30 21.39 -40.78 6.56
CA ASN A 30 20.57 -41.71 7.32
C ASN A 30 19.11 -41.20 7.30
N PHE A 31 18.18 -42.11 7.01
CA PHE A 31 16.75 -41.78 7.06
C PHE A 31 15.92 -43.04 7.38
N ASP A 32 14.72 -42.79 7.81
CA ASP A 32 13.77 -43.83 8.17
C ASP A 32 12.77 -44.09 7.05
N VAL A 33 12.51 -45.36 6.74
CA VAL A 33 11.59 -45.79 5.68
C VAL A 33 10.43 -46.57 6.33
N GLU A 34 9.22 -46.07 6.07
CA GLU A 34 7.98 -46.62 6.61
C GLU A 34 7.02 -47.12 5.53
N ARG A 35 7.08 -46.54 4.34
CA ARG A 35 6.16 -46.81 3.23
C ARG A 35 6.44 -48.17 2.63
N PRO A 36 5.38 -48.99 2.37
CA PRO A 36 5.52 -50.34 1.72
C PRO A 36 6.27 -50.28 0.37
N MET A 37 5.97 -49.30 -0.47
CA MET A 37 6.62 -49.09 -1.77
C MET A 37 8.12 -48.81 -1.62
N SER A 38 8.49 -47.92 -0.68
CA SER A 38 9.89 -47.61 -0.41
C SER A 38 10.64 -48.80 0.21
N ALA A 39 9.99 -49.54 1.08
CA ALA A 39 10.55 -50.76 1.65
C ALA A 39 10.73 -51.89 0.60
N ALA A 40 9.82 -52.00 -0.35
CA ALA A 40 9.96 -52.90 -1.50
C ALA A 40 11.15 -52.53 -2.38
N ALA A 41 11.29 -51.21 -2.72
CA ALA A 41 12.43 -50.71 -3.50
C ALA A 41 13.78 -51.07 -2.83
N LEU A 42 13.89 -50.86 -1.50
CA LEU A 42 15.07 -51.23 -0.73
C LEU A 42 15.35 -52.75 -0.72
N ASN A 43 14.33 -53.59 -0.59
CA ASN A 43 14.49 -55.05 -0.61
C ASN A 43 15.01 -55.49 -2.00
N PHE A 44 14.48 -54.90 -3.08
CA PHE A 44 15.00 -55.17 -4.44
C PHE A 44 16.48 -54.73 -4.57
N ALA A 45 16.83 -53.56 -4.09
CA ALA A 45 18.22 -53.07 -4.12
C ALA A 45 19.13 -53.97 -3.32
N MET A 46 18.74 -54.43 -2.13
CA MET A 46 19.53 -55.32 -1.27
C MET A 46 19.73 -56.72 -1.85
N ASN A 47 18.76 -57.23 -2.60
CA ASN A 47 18.84 -58.54 -3.25
C ASN A 47 19.62 -58.52 -4.57
N ALA A 48 19.99 -57.32 -5.06
CA ALA A 48 20.75 -57.12 -6.28
C ALA A 48 22.17 -56.60 -5.90
N ASP A 49 22.58 -55.48 -6.38
CA ASP A 49 23.92 -54.89 -6.24
C ASP A 49 23.97 -53.73 -5.18
N GLN A 50 22.96 -53.62 -4.35
CA GLN A 50 22.81 -52.59 -3.33
C GLN A 50 22.74 -51.15 -3.86
N ILE A 51 22.41 -51.00 -5.14
CA ILE A 51 22.27 -49.71 -5.81
C ILE A 51 20.77 -49.31 -5.88
N ILE A 52 20.48 -48.08 -5.53
CA ILE A 52 19.14 -47.52 -5.53
C ILE A 52 19.19 -46.05 -6.01
N PHE A 53 18.15 -45.64 -6.71
CA PHE A 53 18.02 -44.25 -7.10
C PHE A 53 17.13 -43.51 -6.12
N LEU A 54 17.62 -42.39 -5.56
CA LEU A 54 16.89 -41.56 -4.61
C LEU A 54 16.50 -40.25 -5.29
N ALA A 55 15.22 -39.94 -5.32
CA ALA A 55 14.71 -38.68 -5.85
C ALA A 55 13.77 -38.00 -4.85
N ALA A 56 13.85 -36.69 -4.72
CA ALA A 56 13.00 -35.92 -3.84
C ALA A 56 11.56 -35.88 -4.38
N GLN A 57 10.60 -35.88 -3.49
CA GLN A 57 9.19 -35.73 -3.79
C GLN A 57 8.85 -34.24 -3.85
N LYS A 58 8.01 -33.81 -4.83
CA LYS A 58 7.60 -32.41 -5.01
C LYS A 58 6.66 -31.94 -3.90
N GLU A 59 5.68 -32.78 -3.54
CA GLU A 59 4.73 -32.51 -2.47
C GLU A 59 4.92 -33.51 -1.32
N ILE A 60 5.32 -33.00 -0.14
CA ILE A 60 5.62 -33.81 1.03
C ILE A 60 4.39 -34.57 1.58
N SER A 61 3.19 -34.03 1.35
CA SER A 61 1.93 -34.54 1.89
C SER A 61 1.42 -35.83 1.21
N LYS A 62 1.87 -36.15 0.01
CA LYS A 62 1.40 -37.35 -0.72
C LYS A 62 2.03 -38.60 -0.20
N ASP A 63 1.18 -39.58 0.25
CA ASP A 63 1.62 -40.86 0.77
C ASP A 63 2.11 -41.84 -0.31
N VAL A 64 1.44 -41.86 -1.46
CA VAL A 64 1.83 -42.69 -2.62
C VAL A 64 2.13 -41.79 -3.79
N PRO A 65 3.40 -41.39 -3.98
CA PRO A 65 3.79 -40.56 -5.09
C PRO A 65 3.82 -41.36 -6.41
N PHE A 66 3.26 -40.75 -7.47
CA PHE A 66 3.44 -41.20 -8.84
C PHE A 66 4.71 -40.53 -9.43
N VAL A 67 5.06 -40.94 -10.65
CA VAL A 67 6.26 -40.43 -11.34
C VAL A 67 6.27 -38.90 -11.50
N ASP A 68 5.12 -38.32 -11.73
CA ASP A 68 4.96 -36.87 -11.88
C ASP A 68 5.10 -36.09 -10.55
N ASP A 69 4.95 -36.79 -9.43
CA ASP A 69 5.06 -36.22 -8.08
C ASP A 69 6.51 -36.20 -7.56
N ILE A 70 7.45 -36.80 -8.28
CA ILE A 70 8.87 -36.80 -7.94
C ILE A 70 9.68 -35.94 -8.90
N TYR A 71 10.83 -35.44 -8.44
CA TYR A 71 11.77 -34.76 -9.33
C TYR A 71 12.47 -35.78 -10.23
N LYS A 72 12.68 -35.41 -11.50
CA LYS A 72 13.31 -36.30 -12.47
C LYS A 72 14.79 -36.49 -12.21
N VAL A 73 15.46 -35.52 -11.61
CA VAL A 73 16.88 -35.59 -11.25
C VAL A 73 17.02 -35.98 -9.79
N GLY A 74 17.86 -36.95 -9.54
CA GLY A 74 18.14 -37.49 -8.21
C GLY A 74 19.57 -38.04 -8.15
N THR A 75 19.85 -38.86 -7.15
CA THR A 75 21.18 -39.45 -6.91
C THR A 75 21.12 -40.97 -6.91
N VAL A 76 21.98 -41.60 -7.65
CA VAL A 76 22.25 -43.02 -7.54
C VAL A 76 23.04 -43.24 -6.27
N CYS A 77 22.54 -44.11 -5.39
CA CYS A 77 23.10 -44.34 -4.08
C CYS A 77 23.39 -45.79 -3.85
N ARG A 78 24.38 -46.09 -3.02
CA ARG A 78 24.64 -47.41 -2.48
C ARG A 78 24.09 -47.53 -1.07
N VAL A 79 23.32 -48.56 -0.79
CA VAL A 79 22.87 -48.87 0.54
C VAL A 79 24.05 -49.47 1.34
N ARG A 80 24.51 -48.75 2.36
CA ARG A 80 25.63 -49.17 3.23
C ARG A 80 25.19 -50.00 4.42
N GLN A 81 24.10 -49.59 5.05
CA GLN A 81 23.59 -50.26 6.24
C GLN A 81 22.08 -50.18 6.30
N LEU A 82 21.46 -51.24 6.78
CA LEU A 82 20.04 -51.36 6.95
C LEU A 82 19.78 -51.91 8.38
N LEU A 83 19.13 -51.14 9.21
CA LEU A 83 18.80 -51.48 10.60
C LEU A 83 17.30 -51.62 10.73
N ARG A 84 16.82 -52.84 11.09
CA ARG A 84 15.42 -53.07 11.42
C ARG A 84 15.27 -53.14 12.93
N GLN A 85 14.42 -52.31 13.49
CA GLN A 85 14.08 -52.39 14.92
C GLN A 85 13.05 -53.53 15.13
N PRO A 86 13.31 -54.48 16.06
CA PRO A 86 12.34 -55.50 16.38
C PRO A 86 11.01 -54.91 16.87
N GLY A 87 9.89 -55.24 16.19
CA GLY A 87 8.55 -54.74 16.53
C GLY A 87 8.16 -53.42 15.87
N SER A 88 9.02 -52.78 15.10
CA SER A 88 8.69 -51.56 14.31
C SER A 88 8.55 -51.88 12.83
N LYS A 89 7.63 -51.21 12.13
CA LYS A 89 7.54 -51.23 10.66
C LYS A 89 8.57 -50.33 10.00
N THR A 90 9.27 -49.52 10.78
CA THR A 90 10.27 -48.53 10.30
C THR A 90 11.61 -49.19 10.08
N VAL A 91 12.22 -48.95 8.95
CA VAL A 91 13.55 -49.44 8.56
C VAL A 91 14.49 -48.27 8.46
N ARG A 92 15.51 -48.19 9.30
CA ARG A 92 16.54 -47.17 9.22
C ARG A 92 17.61 -47.57 8.21
N VAL A 93 17.85 -46.67 7.25
CA VAL A 93 18.76 -46.92 6.14
C VAL A 93 19.87 -45.91 6.11
N MET A 94 21.09 -46.36 5.91
CA MET A 94 22.26 -45.53 5.61
C MET A 94 22.62 -45.71 4.13
N VAL A 95 22.63 -44.61 3.40
CA VAL A 95 23.02 -44.61 1.97
C VAL A 95 24.20 -43.70 1.71
N GLU A 96 24.97 -44.05 0.72
CA GLU A 96 26.03 -43.23 0.18
C GLU A 96 25.69 -42.82 -1.25
N GLY A 97 25.67 -41.51 -1.51
CA GLY A 97 25.47 -40.95 -2.85
C GLY A 97 26.70 -41.26 -3.75
N LEU A 98 26.47 -41.82 -4.92
CA LEU A 98 27.52 -42.17 -5.85
C LEU A 98 27.60 -41.19 -7.03
N ALA A 99 26.50 -40.96 -7.71
CA ALA A 99 26.46 -40.13 -8.91
C ALA A 99 25.07 -39.53 -9.12
N ARG A 100 25.01 -38.43 -9.86
CA ARG A 100 23.72 -37.84 -10.31
C ARG A 100 23.15 -38.67 -11.45
N GLY A 101 21.84 -38.75 -11.47
CA GLY A 101 21.08 -39.39 -12.55
C GLY A 101 19.78 -38.71 -12.83
N ARG A 102 19.20 -38.98 -14.00
CA ARG A 102 17.91 -38.52 -14.43
C ARG A 102 17.03 -39.71 -14.80
N ILE A 103 15.78 -39.70 -14.33
CA ILE A 103 14.76 -40.65 -14.75
C ILE A 103 14.46 -40.38 -16.23
N ASP A 104 14.67 -41.40 -17.05
CA ASP A 104 14.32 -41.37 -18.49
C ASP A 104 12.97 -42.04 -18.72
N VAL A 105 12.84 -43.32 -18.44
CA VAL A 105 11.60 -44.08 -18.61
C VAL A 105 11.31 -44.88 -17.34
N VAL A 106 10.08 -44.86 -16.88
CA VAL A 106 9.62 -45.75 -15.79
C VAL A 106 9.24 -47.08 -16.38
N THR A 107 9.83 -48.13 -15.84
CA THR A 107 9.66 -49.53 -16.34
C THR A 107 8.65 -50.31 -15.49
N MET A 108 8.46 -49.94 -14.25
CA MET A 108 7.51 -50.57 -13.29
C MET A 108 7.09 -49.57 -12.19
N ASP A 109 5.84 -49.58 -11.78
CA ASP A 109 5.30 -48.71 -10.73
C ASP A 109 4.78 -49.46 -9.49
N THR A 110 4.55 -50.77 -9.61
CA THR A 110 4.08 -51.65 -8.51
C THR A 110 4.87 -52.95 -8.51
N PRO A 111 5.31 -53.54 -7.34
CA PRO A 111 5.12 -53.06 -5.95
C PRO A 111 6.09 -51.94 -5.52
N SER A 112 7.00 -51.51 -6.38
CA SER A 112 7.96 -50.42 -6.21
C SER A 112 8.25 -49.78 -7.55
N LEU A 113 8.64 -48.51 -7.54
CA LEU A 113 9.05 -47.78 -8.74
C LEU A 113 10.38 -48.31 -9.24
N PHE A 114 10.43 -48.66 -10.53
CA PHE A 114 11.65 -48.93 -11.28
C PHE A 114 11.74 -48.01 -12.48
N ALA A 115 12.92 -47.48 -12.72
CA ALA A 115 13.15 -46.58 -13.88
C ALA A 115 14.51 -46.81 -14.51
N GLU A 116 14.56 -46.55 -15.80
CA GLU A 116 15.86 -46.37 -16.49
C GLU A 116 16.43 -45.01 -16.08
N ILE A 117 17.63 -45.08 -15.51
CA ILE A 117 18.34 -43.87 -15.04
C ILE A 117 19.48 -43.55 -15.99
N GLU A 118 19.45 -42.34 -16.52
CA GLU A 118 20.49 -41.81 -17.38
C GLU A 118 21.55 -41.11 -16.52
N PRO A 119 22.85 -41.36 -16.71
CA PRO A 119 23.90 -40.72 -15.98
C PRO A 119 23.98 -39.21 -16.30
N MET A 120 24.13 -38.39 -15.26
CA MET A 120 24.32 -36.94 -15.36
C MET A 120 25.66 -36.53 -14.73
N PRO A 121 26.78 -36.76 -15.36
CA PRO A 121 28.08 -36.35 -14.85
C PRO A 121 28.18 -34.82 -14.80
N ASP A 122 28.92 -34.31 -13.81
CA ASP A 122 29.27 -32.90 -13.78
C ASP A 122 29.98 -32.48 -15.05
N VAL A 123 29.67 -31.30 -15.55
CA VAL A 123 30.32 -30.73 -16.73
C VAL A 123 31.78 -30.43 -16.37
N PRO A 124 32.78 -31.01 -17.06
CA PRO A 124 34.18 -30.77 -16.76
C PRO A 124 34.50 -29.29 -17.02
N GLU A 125 34.89 -28.58 -15.97
CA GLU A 125 35.29 -27.17 -16.01
C GLU A 125 36.78 -27.06 -15.70
N LYS A 126 37.48 -26.20 -16.45
CA LYS A 126 38.86 -25.87 -16.08
C LYS A 126 38.82 -25.01 -14.79
N THR A 127 39.64 -25.39 -13.82
CA THR A 127 39.75 -24.58 -12.59
C THR A 127 40.25 -23.18 -12.95
N THR A 128 39.37 -22.20 -12.76
CA THR A 128 39.71 -20.79 -13.00
C THR A 128 39.91 -20.08 -11.65
N VAL A 129 40.65 -18.98 -11.66
CA VAL A 129 40.79 -18.12 -10.46
C VAL A 129 39.44 -17.75 -9.85
N LYS A 130 38.41 -17.58 -10.68
CA LYS A 130 37.05 -17.29 -10.23
C LYS A 130 36.42 -18.48 -9.50
N THR A 131 36.61 -19.70 -10.00
CA THR A 131 36.08 -20.92 -9.34
C THR A 131 36.75 -21.13 -8.00
N GLU A 132 38.06 -20.93 -7.94
CA GLU A 132 38.81 -21.04 -6.69
C GLU A 132 38.40 -19.98 -5.67
N ALA A 133 38.18 -18.73 -6.10
CA ALA A 133 37.68 -17.67 -5.25
C ALA A 133 36.27 -17.97 -4.70
N LEU A 134 35.39 -18.57 -5.53
CA LEU A 134 34.06 -19.00 -5.10
C LEU A 134 34.15 -20.15 -4.09
N CYS A 135 35.03 -21.10 -4.29
CA CYS A 135 35.29 -22.19 -3.36
C CYS A 135 35.70 -21.67 -1.98
N ARG A 136 36.71 -20.79 -1.96
CA ARG A 136 37.19 -20.15 -0.71
C ARG A 136 36.12 -19.34 -0.02
N ARG A 137 35.32 -18.60 -0.78
CA ARG A 137 34.22 -17.83 -0.22
C ARG A 137 33.11 -18.72 0.37
N CYS A 138 32.73 -19.80 -0.33
CA CYS A 138 31.72 -20.74 0.16
C CYS A 138 32.21 -21.44 1.43
N THR A 139 33.47 -21.89 1.49
CA THR A 139 34.01 -22.53 2.68
C THR A 139 34.13 -21.57 3.87
N ALA A 140 34.45 -20.29 3.65
CA ALA A 140 34.48 -19.28 4.69
C ALA A 140 33.07 -19.04 5.26
N LEU A 141 32.07 -18.84 4.38
CA LEU A 141 30.65 -18.68 4.79
C LEU A 141 30.09 -19.92 5.50
N PHE A 142 30.52 -21.11 5.07
CA PHE A 142 30.11 -22.36 5.73
C PHE A 142 30.72 -22.50 7.13
N SER A 143 31.97 -22.09 7.30
CA SER A 143 32.63 -22.05 8.61
C SER A 143 31.91 -21.11 9.57
N GLU A 144 31.52 -19.93 9.11
CA GLU A 144 30.72 -18.97 9.87
C GLU A 144 29.34 -19.54 10.22
N TYR A 145 28.66 -20.16 9.26
CA TYR A 145 27.39 -20.85 9.48
C TYR A 145 27.50 -21.95 10.52
N ALA A 146 28.56 -22.76 10.46
CA ALA A 146 28.79 -23.85 11.43
C ALA A 146 29.02 -23.32 12.84
N GLN A 147 29.71 -22.18 13.00
CA GLN A 147 29.92 -21.54 14.29
C GLN A 147 28.64 -21.02 14.92
N ILE A 148 27.76 -20.40 14.11
CA ILE A 148 26.51 -19.82 14.59
C ILE A 148 25.45 -20.91 14.83
N SER A 149 25.33 -21.88 13.94
CA SER A 149 24.31 -22.94 14.06
C SER A 149 24.60 -23.99 15.12
N GLY A 150 25.87 -24.21 15.45
CA GLY A 150 26.29 -25.19 16.46
C GLY A 150 26.02 -26.68 16.14
N ASN A 151 25.41 -26.96 15.00
CA ASN A 151 24.92 -28.30 14.63
C ASN A 151 25.87 -29.10 13.74
N ILE A 152 27.03 -28.54 13.39
CA ILE A 152 27.99 -29.12 12.45
C ILE A 152 29.29 -29.47 13.21
N ALA A 153 29.73 -30.73 13.08
CA ALA A 153 30.95 -31.19 13.73
C ALA A 153 32.19 -30.42 13.23
N PRO A 154 33.04 -29.93 14.14
CA PRO A 154 34.24 -29.16 13.75
C PRO A 154 35.16 -29.89 12.75
N GLU A 155 35.27 -31.21 12.86
CA GLU A 155 36.04 -32.05 11.94
C GLU A 155 35.53 -31.93 10.48
N SER A 156 34.24 -31.84 10.29
CA SER A 156 33.63 -31.66 8.96
C SER A 156 34.00 -30.32 8.34
N VAL A 157 34.08 -29.26 9.13
CA VAL A 157 34.50 -27.92 8.67
C VAL A 157 35.97 -27.94 8.25
N ILE A 158 36.84 -28.59 9.03
CA ILE A 158 38.27 -28.71 8.72
C ILE A 158 38.47 -29.50 7.43
N ASN A 159 37.77 -30.62 7.26
CA ASN A 159 37.88 -31.46 6.05
C ASN A 159 37.47 -30.70 4.77
N ILE A 160 36.40 -29.90 4.84
CA ILE A 160 35.96 -29.13 3.67
C ILE A 160 36.88 -27.95 3.36
N MET A 161 37.48 -27.32 4.39
CA MET A 161 38.47 -26.25 4.17
C MET A 161 39.78 -26.75 3.49
N ALA A 162 40.10 -28.01 3.68
CA ALA A 162 41.28 -28.63 3.05
C ALA A 162 41.00 -29.10 1.61
N SER A 163 39.74 -29.19 1.18
CA SER A 163 39.39 -29.68 -0.15
C SER A 163 39.47 -28.59 -1.22
N THR A 164 40.07 -28.93 -2.36
CA THR A 164 40.17 -28.07 -3.55
C THR A 164 39.19 -28.45 -4.66
N ASP A 165 38.44 -29.53 -4.48
CA ASP A 165 37.47 -30.00 -5.46
C ASP A 165 36.15 -29.17 -5.34
N ALA A 166 35.92 -28.35 -6.34
CA ALA A 166 34.75 -27.46 -6.40
C ALA A 166 33.40 -28.20 -6.40
N ALA A 167 33.33 -29.38 -7.00
CA ALA A 167 32.13 -30.21 -7.04
C ALA A 167 31.83 -30.80 -5.67
N TYR A 168 32.86 -31.39 -5.04
CA TYR A 168 32.73 -31.97 -3.71
C TYR A 168 32.39 -30.91 -2.65
N VAL A 169 33.05 -29.74 -2.68
CA VAL A 169 32.79 -28.64 -1.75
C VAL A 169 31.36 -28.18 -1.84
N ALA A 170 30.85 -27.98 -3.07
CA ALA A 170 29.46 -27.53 -3.29
C ALA A 170 28.46 -28.56 -2.76
N ASP A 171 28.64 -29.83 -3.04
CA ASP A 171 27.72 -30.90 -2.67
C ASP A 171 27.74 -31.15 -1.15
N PHE A 172 28.92 -31.12 -0.54
CA PHE A 172 29.06 -31.27 0.91
C PHE A 172 28.36 -30.13 1.67
N ILE A 173 28.59 -28.88 1.27
CA ILE A 173 27.94 -27.74 1.92
C ILE A 173 26.44 -27.81 1.73
N ALA A 174 25.95 -28.09 0.50
CA ALA A 174 24.51 -28.19 0.20
C ALA A 174 23.79 -29.26 1.04
N GLN A 175 24.48 -30.38 1.35
CA GLN A 175 23.95 -31.43 2.20
C GLN A 175 23.81 -30.99 3.65
N ASN A 176 24.78 -30.22 4.18
CA ASN A 176 24.93 -29.95 5.62
C ASN A 176 24.31 -28.61 6.08
N ILE A 177 23.81 -27.78 5.17
CA ILE A 177 23.11 -26.54 5.53
C ILE A 177 21.60 -26.72 5.45
N TYR A 178 20.87 -25.89 6.22
CA TYR A 178 19.42 -25.83 6.15
C TYR A 178 19.01 -25.06 4.91
N LEU A 179 18.39 -25.73 3.94
CA LEU A 179 17.80 -25.14 2.75
C LEU A 179 16.45 -25.78 2.50
N LYS A 180 15.56 -25.06 1.86
CA LYS A 180 14.28 -25.59 1.41
C LYS A 180 14.49 -26.72 0.40
N PRO A 181 13.61 -27.76 0.36
CA PRO A 181 13.75 -28.88 -0.57
C PRO A 181 13.91 -28.46 -2.02
N GLU A 182 13.19 -27.43 -2.45
CA GLU A 182 13.27 -26.89 -3.83
C GLU A 182 14.63 -26.25 -4.14
N GLU A 183 15.26 -25.66 -3.13
CA GLU A 183 16.58 -25.04 -3.28
C GLU A 183 17.69 -26.11 -3.35
N LYS A 184 17.59 -27.16 -2.52
CA LYS A 184 18.48 -28.33 -2.60
C LYS A 184 18.35 -29.04 -3.94
N GLN A 185 17.14 -29.17 -4.46
CA GLN A 185 16.86 -29.77 -5.76
C GLN A 185 17.52 -28.96 -6.89
N LYS A 186 17.39 -27.63 -6.89
CA LYS A 186 18.07 -26.75 -7.88
C LYS A 186 19.58 -26.90 -7.86
N LEU A 187 20.17 -27.10 -6.69
CA LEU A 187 21.61 -27.35 -6.57
C LEU A 187 21.99 -28.72 -7.10
N LEU A 188 21.14 -29.75 -6.92
CA LEU A 188 21.35 -31.09 -7.43
C LEU A 188 21.26 -31.14 -8.97
N GLU A 189 20.36 -30.33 -9.56
CA GLU A 189 20.15 -30.27 -11.01
C GLU A 189 21.23 -29.45 -11.77
N GLU A 190 21.93 -28.56 -11.09
CA GLU A 190 23.00 -27.78 -11.72
C GLU A 190 24.29 -28.61 -11.87
N LEU A 191 24.66 -28.94 -13.09
CA LEU A 191 25.83 -29.81 -13.42
C LEU A 191 27.14 -29.04 -13.47
N ARG A 192 27.14 -27.73 -13.42
CA ARG A 192 28.39 -26.92 -13.44
C ARG A 192 28.79 -26.55 -12.01
N PRO A 193 29.91 -27.08 -11.49
CA PRO A 193 30.37 -26.79 -10.13
C PRO A 193 30.51 -25.29 -9.83
N SER A 194 31.00 -24.50 -10.76
CA SER A 194 31.16 -23.06 -10.59
C SER A 194 29.84 -22.33 -10.39
N ARG A 195 28.77 -22.70 -11.11
CA ARG A 195 27.41 -22.13 -10.94
C ARG A 195 26.75 -22.61 -9.66
N ARG A 196 26.99 -23.86 -9.28
CA ARG A 196 26.52 -24.45 -8.04
C ARG A 196 27.08 -23.71 -6.83
N LEU A 197 28.39 -23.46 -6.80
CA LEU A 197 29.07 -22.65 -5.79
C LEU A 197 28.53 -21.21 -5.74
N ALA A 198 28.35 -20.56 -6.88
CA ALA A 198 27.82 -19.20 -6.92
C ALA A 198 26.40 -19.09 -6.38
N SER A 199 25.55 -20.09 -6.63
CA SER A 199 24.20 -20.17 -6.06
C SER A 199 24.23 -20.45 -4.56
N LEU A 200 25.11 -21.34 -4.15
CA LEU A 200 25.30 -21.71 -2.76
C LEU A 200 25.84 -20.54 -1.91
N CYS A 201 26.80 -19.75 -2.43
CA CYS A 201 27.25 -18.54 -1.73
C CYS A 201 26.08 -17.56 -1.43
N ARG A 202 25.16 -17.36 -2.37
CA ARG A 202 24.00 -16.48 -2.17
C ARG A 202 23.05 -17.04 -1.11
N MET A 203 22.81 -18.35 -1.14
CA MET A 203 21.95 -19.03 -0.16
C MET A 203 22.56 -18.98 1.25
N LEU A 204 23.86 -19.28 1.37
CA LEU A 204 24.59 -19.18 2.64
C LEU A 204 24.58 -17.76 3.23
N THR A 205 24.81 -16.75 2.40
CA THR A 205 24.75 -15.36 2.88
C THR A 205 23.38 -15.01 3.43
N ARG A 206 22.30 -15.46 2.78
CA ARG A 206 20.93 -15.26 3.26
C ARG A 206 20.69 -16.00 4.58
N GLU A 207 21.07 -17.27 4.67
CA GLU A 207 20.89 -18.08 5.89
C GLU A 207 21.70 -17.52 7.08
N LEU A 208 22.91 -17.03 6.84
CA LEU A 208 23.70 -16.35 7.87
C LEU A 208 23.02 -15.09 8.39
N THR A 209 22.42 -14.29 7.48
CA THR A 209 21.68 -13.10 7.89
C THR A 209 20.47 -13.46 8.75
N LEU A 210 19.75 -14.52 8.40
CA LEU A 210 18.61 -15.00 9.20
C LEU A 210 19.07 -15.49 10.58
N LEU A 211 20.12 -16.31 10.64
CA LEU A 211 20.67 -16.83 11.90
C LEU A 211 21.21 -15.72 12.82
N SER A 212 21.82 -14.67 12.24
CA SER A 212 22.28 -13.53 13.05
C SER A 212 21.12 -12.78 13.69
N ILE A 213 20.03 -12.57 12.94
CA ILE A 213 18.81 -11.93 13.47
C ILE A 213 18.15 -12.80 14.57
N GLU A 214 18.07 -14.12 14.36
CA GLU A 214 17.55 -15.06 15.37
C GLU A 214 18.38 -15.03 16.66
N ARG A 215 19.70 -14.96 16.52
CA ARG A 215 20.61 -14.87 17.66
C ARG A 215 20.41 -13.57 18.44
N ASP A 216 20.35 -12.42 17.74
CA ASP A 216 20.14 -11.11 18.35
C ASP A 216 18.79 -11.03 19.08
N LEU A 217 17.75 -11.62 18.50
CA LEU A 217 16.43 -11.77 19.13
C LEU A 217 16.49 -12.64 20.39
N ASN A 218 17.18 -13.77 20.33
CA ASN A 218 17.31 -14.67 21.47
C ASN A 218 18.16 -14.04 22.59
N GLU A 219 19.26 -13.35 22.25
CA GLU A 219 20.09 -12.63 23.24
C GLU A 219 19.28 -11.51 23.91
N SER A 220 18.51 -10.72 23.14
CA SER A 220 17.66 -9.66 23.69
C SER A 220 16.54 -10.22 24.58
N THR A 221 15.95 -11.35 24.21
CA THR A 221 14.93 -12.03 25.01
C THR A 221 15.51 -12.59 26.31
N GLN A 222 16.71 -13.17 26.24
CA GLN A 222 17.41 -13.70 27.42
C GLN A 222 17.84 -12.60 28.38
N GLU A 223 18.31 -11.46 27.85
CA GLU A 223 18.63 -10.29 28.67
C GLU A 223 17.38 -9.72 29.36
N GLN A 224 16.25 -9.67 28.65
CA GLN A 224 14.97 -9.23 29.22
C GLN A 224 14.48 -10.19 30.32
N MET A 225 14.59 -11.51 30.10
CA MET A 225 14.28 -12.52 31.12
C MET A 225 15.18 -12.39 32.35
N ASN A 226 16.47 -12.19 32.15
CA ASN A 226 17.43 -12.01 33.25
C ASN A 226 17.17 -10.71 34.03
N ARG A 227 16.81 -9.62 33.36
CA ARG A 227 16.37 -8.36 34.00
C ARG A 227 15.12 -8.58 34.81
N ASN A 228 14.10 -9.24 34.23
CA ASN A 228 12.83 -9.52 34.92
C ASN A 228 13.04 -10.42 36.14
N GLN A 229 13.88 -11.46 36.04
CA GLN A 229 14.21 -12.34 37.17
C GLN A 229 14.96 -11.57 38.31
N ARG A 230 15.89 -10.69 37.91
CA ARG A 230 16.64 -9.86 38.89
C ARG A 230 15.73 -8.83 39.55
N GLU A 231 14.81 -8.24 38.76
CA GLU A 231 13.81 -7.30 39.25
C GLU A 231 12.79 -7.98 40.17
N TYR A 232 12.37 -9.21 39.82
CA TYR A 232 11.53 -10.03 40.70
C TYR A 232 12.22 -10.37 42.02
N TYR A 233 13.49 -10.81 41.96
CA TYR A 233 14.26 -11.13 43.19
C TYR A 233 14.48 -9.90 44.08
N LEU A 234 14.79 -8.75 43.49
CA LEU A 234 14.90 -7.50 44.20
C LEU A 234 13.57 -7.04 44.82
N ARG A 235 12.47 -7.26 44.10
CA ARG A 235 11.11 -6.96 44.61
C ARG A 235 10.72 -7.87 45.77
N GLU A 236 11.09 -9.15 45.72
CA GLU A 236 10.85 -10.09 46.83
C GLU A 236 11.72 -9.70 48.05
N GLN A 237 12.98 -9.33 47.83
CA GLN A 237 13.80 -8.80 48.93
C GLN A 237 13.24 -7.49 49.53
N MET A 238 12.76 -6.57 48.65
CA MET A 238 12.08 -5.37 49.15
C MET A 238 10.82 -5.69 49.95
N LYS A 239 10.02 -6.68 49.52
CA LYS A 239 8.85 -7.13 50.27
C LYS A 239 9.21 -7.65 51.67
N VAL A 240 10.24 -8.46 51.77
CA VAL A 240 10.70 -8.99 53.06
C VAL A 240 11.21 -7.85 53.95
N ILE A 241 11.92 -6.88 53.37
CA ILE A 241 12.41 -5.70 54.10
C ILE A 241 11.24 -4.77 54.50
N GLN A 242 10.24 -4.57 53.63
CA GLN A 242 9.03 -3.79 53.96
C GLN A 242 8.16 -4.45 55.00
N SER A 243 8.03 -5.79 54.99
CA SER A 243 7.31 -6.51 56.02
C SER A 243 8.04 -6.47 57.39
N GLU A 244 9.38 -6.39 57.40
CA GLU A 244 10.17 -6.24 58.60
C GLU A 244 10.20 -4.77 59.12
N LEU A 245 9.99 -3.78 58.23
CA LEU A 245 9.93 -2.34 58.58
C LEU A 245 8.53 -1.87 59.02
N GLY A 246 7.49 -2.71 58.87
CA GLY A 246 6.12 -2.42 59.35
C GLY A 246 5.40 -1.32 58.58
N GLU A 247 5.81 -1.00 57.36
CA GLU A 247 5.10 -0.05 56.49
C GLU A 247 3.97 -0.76 55.72
N ASP A 248 2.83 -0.92 56.37
CA ASP A 248 1.57 -1.35 55.75
C ASP A 248 0.92 -0.15 55.00
N ASP A 249 1.43 0.20 53.83
CA ASP A 249 0.79 1.24 52.96
C ASP A 249 -0.53 0.75 52.31
N MET A 250 -0.83 -0.55 52.37
CA MET A 250 -2.03 -1.15 51.77
C MET A 250 -3.37 -0.60 52.31
N PRO A 251 -3.58 -0.41 53.62
CA PRO A 251 -4.84 0.14 54.08
C PRO A 251 -5.04 1.56 53.59
N GLN A 252 -3.98 2.37 53.54
CA GLN A 252 -4.03 3.75 53.08
C GLN A 252 -4.33 3.86 51.58
N GLU A 253 -3.68 3.04 50.72
CA GLU A 253 -3.98 2.98 49.27
C GLU A 253 -5.45 2.62 49.02
N LEU A 254 -5.98 1.63 49.71
CA LEU A 254 -7.37 1.17 49.56
C LEU A 254 -8.38 2.24 49.98
N ASP A 255 -8.07 2.98 51.05
CA ASP A 255 -8.93 4.07 51.52
C ASP A 255 -8.86 5.26 50.58
N GLU A 256 -7.69 5.56 49.98
CA GLU A 256 -7.57 6.57 48.92
C GLU A 256 -8.42 6.23 47.73
N TYR A 257 -8.40 4.97 47.25
CA TYR A 257 -9.26 4.52 46.14
C TYR A 257 -10.75 4.70 46.49
N ARG A 258 -11.16 4.32 47.73
CA ARG A 258 -12.56 4.46 48.16
C ARG A 258 -13.01 5.91 48.20
N GLU A 259 -12.15 6.80 48.72
CA GLU A 259 -12.44 8.23 48.77
C GLU A 259 -12.52 8.86 47.37
N LYS A 260 -11.56 8.55 46.50
CA LYS A 260 -11.55 9.02 45.11
C LYS A 260 -12.80 8.56 44.36
N ILE A 261 -13.20 7.28 44.45
CA ILE A 261 -14.40 6.75 43.81
C ILE A 261 -15.67 7.47 44.35
N LYS A 262 -15.81 7.67 45.65
CA LYS A 262 -16.97 8.38 46.22
C LYS A 262 -17.00 9.86 45.82
N ALA A 263 -15.83 10.50 45.70
CA ALA A 263 -15.71 11.89 45.27
C ALA A 263 -16.13 12.09 43.80
N LEU A 264 -16.08 11.05 42.98
CA LEU A 264 -16.54 11.11 41.58
C LEU A 264 -18.07 11.23 41.45
N GLY A 265 -18.86 10.86 42.48
CA GLY A 265 -20.32 10.99 42.45
C GLY A 265 -20.96 10.20 41.28
N LEU A 266 -20.55 8.98 41.10
CA LEU A 266 -20.98 8.11 40.01
C LEU A 266 -22.43 7.58 40.27
N GLU A 267 -23.01 7.01 39.20
CA GLU A 267 -24.24 6.24 39.36
C GLU A 267 -24.01 5.06 40.33
N LYS A 268 -25.00 4.76 41.16
CA LYS A 268 -24.90 3.74 42.22
C LYS A 268 -24.37 2.40 41.72
N GLU A 269 -24.81 1.94 40.54
CA GLU A 269 -24.37 0.67 39.98
C GLU A 269 -22.87 0.68 39.65
N THR A 270 -22.38 1.76 39.06
CA THR A 270 -20.98 1.96 38.70
C THR A 270 -20.10 2.12 39.94
N GLU A 271 -20.55 2.92 40.92
CA GLU A 271 -19.83 3.11 42.19
C GLU A 271 -19.67 1.79 42.95
N GLU A 272 -20.77 1.03 43.12
CA GLU A 272 -20.75 -0.28 43.76
C GLU A 272 -19.80 -1.26 43.07
N LYS A 273 -19.77 -1.25 41.74
CA LYS A 273 -18.87 -2.11 40.97
C LYS A 273 -17.41 -1.77 41.21
N LEU A 274 -17.05 -0.49 41.18
CA LEU A 274 -15.66 -0.06 41.46
C LEU A 274 -15.27 -0.35 42.92
N LEU A 275 -16.15 -0.14 43.90
CA LEU A 275 -15.91 -0.50 45.28
C LEU A 275 -15.74 -2.00 45.53
N LYS A 276 -16.44 -2.84 44.73
CA LYS A 276 -16.22 -4.30 44.73
C LYS A 276 -14.81 -4.65 44.24
N GLU A 277 -14.32 -3.99 43.18
CA GLU A 277 -12.95 -4.21 42.69
C GLU A 277 -11.89 -3.74 43.72
N VAL A 278 -12.11 -2.62 44.46
CA VAL A 278 -11.26 -2.23 45.58
C VAL A 278 -11.27 -3.31 46.68
N THR A 279 -12.45 -3.87 46.99
CA THR A 279 -12.58 -4.97 47.93
C THR A 279 -11.88 -6.25 47.44
N ARG A 280 -11.85 -6.46 46.11
CA ARG A 280 -11.10 -7.57 45.49
C ARG A 280 -9.59 -7.32 45.62
N LEU A 281 -9.14 -6.09 45.38
CA LEU A 281 -7.74 -5.68 45.57
C LEU A 281 -7.26 -5.93 46.99
N SER A 282 -8.09 -5.64 48.02
CA SER A 282 -7.75 -5.87 49.43
C SER A 282 -7.49 -7.34 49.80
N ARG A 283 -7.97 -8.29 48.98
CA ARG A 283 -7.77 -9.74 49.18
C ARG A 283 -6.55 -10.27 48.48
N GLN A 284 -5.94 -9.46 47.59
CA GLN A 284 -4.75 -9.86 46.84
C GLN A 284 -3.47 -9.54 47.64
N SER A 285 -2.48 -10.42 47.52
CA SER A 285 -1.16 -10.15 48.09
C SER A 285 -0.50 -8.96 47.36
N PHE A 286 0.23 -8.15 48.13
CA PHE A 286 0.98 -7.02 47.56
C PHE A 286 1.96 -7.52 46.49
N GLY A 287 1.92 -6.89 45.28
CA GLY A 287 2.79 -7.25 44.18
C GLY A 287 2.33 -8.48 43.36
N SER A 288 1.13 -9.03 43.61
CA SER A 288 0.58 -10.05 42.74
C SER A 288 0.26 -9.50 41.35
N ALA A 289 0.43 -10.30 40.30
CA ALA A 289 0.09 -9.91 38.94
C ALA A 289 -1.39 -9.50 38.81
N GLU A 290 -2.29 -10.20 39.52
CA GLU A 290 -3.71 -9.87 39.56
C GLU A 290 -3.97 -8.53 40.28
N GLY A 291 -3.27 -8.27 41.40
CA GLY A 291 -3.34 -6.96 42.10
C GLY A 291 -2.89 -5.80 41.19
N SER A 292 -1.85 -6.02 40.38
CA SER A 292 -1.37 -5.00 39.42
C SER A 292 -2.41 -4.73 38.32
N VAL A 293 -3.09 -5.76 37.82
CA VAL A 293 -4.17 -5.60 36.83
C VAL A 293 -5.36 -4.82 37.43
N ILE A 294 -5.75 -5.12 38.68
CA ILE A 294 -6.85 -4.41 39.34
C ILE A 294 -6.48 -2.94 39.61
N ARG A 295 -5.23 -2.64 40.01
CA ARG A 295 -4.77 -1.26 40.17
C ARG A 295 -4.84 -0.50 38.86
N SER A 296 -4.24 -1.03 37.77
CA SER A 296 -4.30 -0.40 36.45
C SER A 296 -5.74 -0.16 35.98
N TYR A 297 -6.65 -1.08 36.28
CA TYR A 297 -8.08 -0.91 36.01
C TYR A 297 -8.70 0.23 36.81
N LEU A 298 -8.47 0.28 38.12
CA LEU A 298 -9.00 1.34 39.00
C LEU A 298 -8.40 2.70 38.61
N ASP A 299 -7.11 2.79 38.35
CA ASP A 299 -6.44 4.01 37.91
C ASP A 299 -7.06 4.52 36.61
N THR A 300 -7.25 3.65 35.61
CA THR A 300 -7.92 4.01 34.35
C THR A 300 -9.35 4.51 34.59
N CYS A 301 -10.10 3.86 35.47
CA CYS A 301 -11.47 4.29 35.79
C CYS A 301 -11.49 5.66 36.47
N LEU A 302 -10.50 5.97 37.30
CA LEU A 302 -10.35 7.28 37.97
C LEU A 302 -9.88 8.39 37.03
N GLU A 303 -9.13 8.05 35.98
CA GLU A 303 -8.70 9.01 34.96
C GLU A 303 -9.83 9.49 34.06
N ILE A 304 -10.94 8.76 33.98
CA ILE A 304 -12.10 9.16 33.19
C ILE A 304 -12.74 10.42 33.79
N PRO A 305 -12.99 11.46 33.01
CA PRO A 305 -13.52 12.73 33.50
C PRO A 305 -15.06 12.68 33.72
N TRP A 306 -15.59 11.71 34.50
CA TRP A 306 -17.01 11.39 34.64
C TRP A 306 -17.93 12.59 34.80
N ASN A 307 -17.56 13.59 35.62
CA ASN A 307 -18.38 14.75 35.92
C ASN A 307 -17.79 16.05 35.37
N THR A 308 -16.68 15.94 34.61
CA THR A 308 -16.01 17.13 34.06
C THR A 308 -16.60 17.45 32.70
N ARG A 309 -17.26 18.59 32.57
CA ARG A 309 -17.81 19.08 31.31
C ARG A 309 -17.26 20.47 31.03
N THR A 310 -16.89 20.70 29.77
CA THR A 310 -16.50 22.04 29.29
C THR A 310 -17.74 22.89 29.14
N LYS A 311 -17.69 24.13 29.59
CA LYS A 311 -18.80 25.09 29.41
C LYS A 311 -18.88 25.44 27.92
N GLU A 312 -19.92 24.99 27.30
CA GLU A 312 -20.21 25.25 25.88
C GLU A 312 -20.67 26.72 25.71
N THR A 313 -20.16 27.37 24.68
CA THR A 313 -20.58 28.71 24.26
C THR A 313 -20.89 28.64 22.76
N LEU A 314 -22.19 28.63 22.43
CA LEU A 314 -22.66 28.60 21.05
C LEU A 314 -23.10 30.02 20.63
N ASP A 315 -22.12 30.81 20.18
CA ASP A 315 -22.38 32.08 19.50
C ASP A 315 -22.14 31.88 17.99
N ILE A 316 -23.25 31.84 17.23
CA ILE A 316 -23.26 31.57 15.81
C ILE A 316 -22.46 32.61 15.02
N ALA A 317 -22.57 33.91 15.40
CA ALA A 317 -21.83 34.98 14.72
C ALA A 317 -20.33 34.85 14.94
N LYS A 318 -19.93 34.46 16.16
CA LYS A 318 -18.53 34.19 16.47
C LYS A 318 -18.01 32.92 15.80
N ALA A 319 -18.83 31.90 15.71
CA ALA A 319 -18.50 30.66 15.00
C ALA A 319 -18.27 30.91 13.50
N GLN A 320 -19.16 31.67 12.86
CA GLN A 320 -19.03 32.09 11.46
C GLN A 320 -17.69 32.84 11.24
N LYS A 321 -17.43 33.85 12.07
CA LYS A 321 -16.21 34.63 11.97
C LYS A 321 -14.95 33.78 12.14
N LEU A 322 -14.95 32.85 13.05
CA LEU A 322 -13.84 31.95 13.31
C LEU A 322 -13.59 30.98 12.15
N LEU A 323 -14.67 30.45 11.54
CA LEU A 323 -14.57 29.61 10.36
C LEU A 323 -14.03 30.41 9.16
N ASP A 324 -14.41 31.68 9.01
CA ASP A 324 -13.91 32.57 7.94
C ASP A 324 -12.44 32.97 8.14
N GLU A 325 -12.03 33.15 9.39
CA GLU A 325 -10.64 33.43 9.74
C GLU A 325 -9.72 32.22 9.53
N ASP A 326 -10.20 31.00 9.83
CA ASP A 326 -9.40 29.78 9.76
C ASP A 326 -9.37 29.13 8.36
N HIS A 327 -10.43 29.34 7.57
CA HIS A 327 -10.60 28.66 6.28
C HIS A 327 -11.00 29.66 5.19
N PHE A 328 -10.20 29.69 4.15
CA PHE A 328 -10.53 30.45 2.94
C PHE A 328 -11.42 29.61 2.01
N GLY A 329 -12.45 30.21 1.43
CA GLY A 329 -13.45 29.50 0.61
C GLY A 329 -14.30 28.54 1.44
N LEU A 330 -14.71 27.43 0.84
CA LEU A 330 -15.58 26.40 1.45
C LEU A 330 -16.93 26.95 1.96
N ASP A 331 -17.52 27.92 1.26
CA ASP A 331 -18.70 28.67 1.73
C ASP A 331 -19.88 27.73 2.00
N LYS A 332 -20.21 26.80 1.09
CA LYS A 332 -21.24 25.76 1.29
C LYS A 332 -20.98 24.88 2.52
N VAL A 333 -19.72 24.51 2.76
CA VAL A 333 -19.33 23.69 3.93
C VAL A 333 -19.51 24.48 5.23
N LYS A 334 -19.08 25.75 5.25
CA LYS A 334 -19.26 26.64 6.40
C LYS A 334 -20.74 26.87 6.69
N GLU A 335 -21.56 27.12 5.65
CA GLU A 335 -23.00 27.27 5.77
C GLU A 335 -23.64 26.04 6.42
N ARG A 336 -23.35 24.83 5.94
CA ARG A 336 -23.82 23.57 6.52
C ARG A 336 -23.39 23.39 7.98
N VAL A 337 -22.13 23.72 8.29
CA VAL A 337 -21.64 23.68 9.68
C VAL A 337 -22.39 24.67 10.55
N ILE A 338 -22.67 25.88 10.07
CA ILE A 338 -23.43 26.89 10.81
C ILE A 338 -24.89 26.48 10.97
N GLU A 339 -25.53 25.90 9.96
CA GLU A 339 -26.87 25.30 10.06
C GLU A 339 -26.91 24.24 11.18
N PHE A 340 -25.96 23.29 11.17
CA PHE A 340 -25.86 22.27 12.19
C PHE A 340 -25.69 22.86 13.60
N LEU A 341 -24.78 23.83 13.76
CA LEU A 341 -24.58 24.51 15.04
C LEU A 341 -25.84 25.31 15.48
N SER A 342 -26.57 25.88 14.54
CA SER A 342 -27.80 26.63 14.80
C SER A 342 -28.93 25.73 15.29
N VAL A 343 -29.10 24.55 14.65
CA VAL A 343 -30.05 23.53 15.12
C VAL A 343 -29.72 23.10 16.55
N ARG A 344 -28.46 22.82 16.82
CA ARG A 344 -28.00 22.42 18.16
C ARG A 344 -28.22 23.53 19.21
N LYS A 345 -28.09 24.78 18.82
CA LYS A 345 -28.36 25.93 19.71
C LYS A 345 -29.85 26.05 20.05
N LEU A 346 -30.75 25.85 19.08
CA LEU A 346 -32.19 25.98 19.21
C LEU A 346 -32.84 24.78 19.90
N ALA A 347 -32.28 23.60 19.71
CA ALA A 347 -32.76 22.33 20.24
C ALA A 347 -31.65 21.58 21.01
N PRO A 348 -31.23 22.09 22.20
CA PRO A 348 -30.14 21.49 22.97
C PRO A 348 -30.48 20.08 23.46
N ASP A 349 -31.74 19.71 23.54
CA ASP A 349 -32.18 18.37 23.94
C ASP A 349 -32.10 17.34 22.80
N VAL A 350 -31.97 17.80 21.54
CA VAL A 350 -31.73 16.90 20.40
C VAL A 350 -30.27 16.49 20.39
N ARG A 351 -30.03 15.29 20.91
CA ARG A 351 -28.71 14.69 21.02
C ARG A 351 -28.41 13.87 19.77
N GLY A 352 -27.14 13.75 19.38
CA GLY A 352 -26.65 12.68 18.51
C GLY A 352 -26.50 12.98 17.03
N GLY A 353 -26.35 14.23 16.61
CA GLY A 353 -25.90 14.50 15.22
C GLY A 353 -24.44 14.13 15.02
N VAL A 354 -24.15 13.29 14.03
CA VAL A 354 -22.77 12.95 13.60
C VAL A 354 -22.48 13.66 12.29
N LEU A 355 -21.46 14.51 12.27
CA LEU A 355 -21.02 15.15 11.02
C LEU A 355 -19.99 14.25 10.33
N CYS A 356 -20.17 14.01 9.04
CA CYS A 356 -19.19 13.30 8.21
C CYS A 356 -18.60 14.24 7.16
N LEU A 357 -17.33 14.59 7.32
CA LEU A 357 -16.60 15.44 6.38
C LEU A 357 -15.92 14.54 5.32
N VAL A 358 -16.45 14.55 4.09
CA VAL A 358 -15.97 13.70 3.00
C VAL A 358 -15.27 14.54 1.94
N GLY A 359 -14.16 14.05 1.41
CA GLY A 359 -13.48 14.72 0.29
C GLY A 359 -12.03 14.32 0.16
N PRO A 360 -11.33 14.80 -0.87
CA PRO A 360 -9.95 14.44 -1.13
C PRO A 360 -8.99 14.76 0.03
N PRO A 361 -7.82 14.12 0.08
CA PRO A 361 -6.84 14.40 1.11
C PRO A 361 -6.30 15.84 0.98
N GLY A 362 -6.11 16.50 2.13
CA GLY A 362 -5.56 17.87 2.17
C GLY A 362 -6.57 18.99 1.94
N THR A 363 -7.88 18.71 1.88
CA THR A 363 -8.95 19.73 1.75
C THR A 363 -9.36 20.36 3.08
N GLY A 364 -8.71 20.01 4.20
CA GLY A 364 -8.94 20.69 5.46
C GLY A 364 -9.98 20.03 6.39
N LYS A 365 -10.45 18.80 6.11
CA LYS A 365 -11.43 18.06 6.94
C LYS A 365 -11.16 18.13 8.44
N THR A 366 -10.00 17.67 8.86
CA THR A 366 -9.59 17.67 10.28
C THR A 366 -9.42 19.11 10.83
N SER A 367 -9.03 20.06 9.99
CA SER A 367 -8.90 21.47 10.38
C SER A 367 -10.26 22.12 10.67
N ILE A 368 -11.28 21.82 9.84
CA ILE A 368 -12.65 22.27 10.06
C ILE A 368 -13.17 21.72 11.38
N ALA A 369 -12.97 20.43 11.65
CA ALA A 369 -13.37 19.83 12.93
C ALA A 369 -12.71 20.52 14.14
N MET A 370 -11.43 20.90 14.03
CA MET A 370 -10.76 21.70 15.07
C MET A 370 -11.38 23.09 15.23
N SER A 371 -11.77 23.74 14.15
CA SER A 371 -12.41 25.06 14.19
C SER A 371 -13.81 24.99 14.81
N ILE A 372 -14.58 23.92 14.52
CA ILE A 372 -15.86 23.63 15.18
C ILE A 372 -15.66 23.48 16.69
N ALA A 373 -14.69 22.69 17.14
CA ALA A 373 -14.40 22.50 18.56
C ALA A 373 -14.06 23.84 19.26
N ARG A 374 -13.26 24.68 18.62
CA ARG A 374 -12.93 26.02 19.12
C ARG A 374 -14.14 26.96 19.15
N ALA A 375 -14.98 26.91 18.11
CA ALA A 375 -16.19 27.73 18.03
C ALA A 375 -17.18 27.40 19.15
N MET A 376 -17.28 26.12 19.52
CA MET A 376 -18.13 25.64 20.61
C MET A 376 -17.49 25.78 21.99
N ASN A 377 -16.22 26.15 22.07
CA ASN A 377 -15.40 26.14 23.29
C ASN A 377 -15.35 24.74 23.95
N ARG A 378 -15.34 23.67 23.15
CA ARG A 378 -15.23 22.28 23.61
C ARG A 378 -13.80 21.77 23.45
N LYS A 379 -13.40 20.84 24.32
CA LYS A 379 -12.15 20.10 24.16
C LYS A 379 -12.21 19.23 22.91
N LEU A 380 -11.07 19.00 22.31
CA LEU A 380 -10.93 18.14 21.12
C LEU A 380 -10.20 16.85 21.47
N SER A 381 -10.75 15.74 21.02
CA SER A 381 -10.06 14.46 20.96
C SER A 381 -10.01 13.96 19.52
N ARG A 382 -8.93 13.29 19.15
CA ARG A 382 -8.76 12.72 17.81
C ARG A 382 -8.46 11.22 17.92
N VAL A 383 -9.31 10.43 17.30
CA VAL A 383 -9.21 8.97 17.22
C VAL A 383 -8.98 8.58 15.77
N ALA A 384 -7.82 8.00 15.48
CA ALA A 384 -7.52 7.50 14.16
C ALA A 384 -8.14 6.12 13.96
N LEU A 385 -8.99 5.96 12.95
CA LEU A 385 -9.65 4.68 12.62
C LEU A 385 -8.97 3.94 11.46
N GLY A 386 -8.08 4.61 10.74
CA GLY A 386 -7.34 3.99 9.64
C GLY A 386 -6.48 2.82 10.10
N GLY A 387 -6.74 1.62 9.54
CA GLY A 387 -6.01 0.40 9.90
C GLY A 387 -6.56 -0.35 11.12
N VAL A 388 -7.71 0.05 11.65
CA VAL A 388 -8.44 -0.69 12.70
C VAL A 388 -9.16 -1.86 12.05
N HIS A 389 -8.88 -3.07 12.53
CA HIS A 389 -9.48 -4.31 12.04
C HIS A 389 -10.20 -5.11 13.14
N ASP A 390 -9.91 -4.81 14.41
CA ASP A 390 -10.47 -5.51 15.57
C ASP A 390 -11.46 -4.60 16.32
N GLU A 391 -12.64 -5.12 16.63
CA GLU A 391 -13.64 -4.48 17.47
C GLU A 391 -13.06 -4.08 18.85
N ALA A 392 -12.12 -4.88 19.36
CA ALA A 392 -11.49 -4.62 20.64
C ALA A 392 -10.68 -3.31 20.66
N GLU A 393 -10.22 -2.81 19.52
CA GLU A 393 -9.58 -1.49 19.48
C GLU A 393 -10.57 -0.35 19.76
N ILE A 394 -11.85 -0.51 19.41
CA ILE A 394 -12.90 0.49 19.65
C ILE A 394 -13.49 0.33 21.05
N ARG A 395 -13.83 -0.91 21.45
CA ARG A 395 -14.51 -1.26 22.69
C ARG A 395 -13.58 -1.70 23.82
N GLY A 396 -12.28 -1.74 23.61
CA GLY A 396 -11.32 -2.22 24.59
C GLY A 396 -11.24 -3.75 24.70
N HIS A 397 -10.17 -4.23 25.29
CA HIS A 397 -9.94 -5.64 25.59
C HIS A 397 -10.53 -5.99 26.94
N ARG A 398 -10.92 -7.24 27.15
CA ARG A 398 -11.40 -7.68 28.45
C ARG A 398 -10.29 -7.51 29.51
N LYS A 399 -10.61 -6.89 30.64
CA LYS A 399 -9.66 -6.56 31.73
C LYS A 399 -8.90 -7.76 32.32
N THR A 400 -9.35 -8.99 32.04
CA THR A 400 -8.71 -10.22 32.51
C THR A 400 -7.41 -10.55 31.79
N TYR A 401 -7.11 -9.92 30.69
CA TYR A 401 -5.87 -10.15 29.94
C TYR A 401 -4.76 -9.19 30.45
N ILE A 402 -3.56 -9.73 30.58
CA ILE A 402 -2.38 -8.90 30.91
C ILE A 402 -2.10 -7.95 29.74
N GLY A 403 -2.02 -6.66 30.05
CA GLY A 403 -1.85 -5.62 29.02
C GLY A 403 -3.16 -5.17 28.36
N ALA A 404 -4.33 -5.57 28.88
CA ALA A 404 -5.61 -5.03 28.43
C ALA A 404 -5.66 -3.51 28.62
N MET A 405 -6.27 -2.84 27.64
CA MET A 405 -6.44 -1.38 27.61
C MET A 405 -7.89 -1.03 27.25
N PRO A 406 -8.39 0.14 27.69
CA PRO A 406 -9.67 0.63 27.26
C PRO A 406 -9.67 0.91 25.77
N GLY A 407 -10.86 0.93 25.19
CA GLY A 407 -11.06 1.24 23.78
C GLY A 407 -10.64 2.67 23.42
N ARG A 408 -10.43 2.90 22.14
CA ARG A 408 -10.00 4.21 21.62
C ARG A 408 -10.97 5.34 21.95
N LEU A 409 -12.28 5.07 22.05
CA LEU A 409 -13.28 6.07 22.42
C LEU A 409 -13.09 6.53 23.86
N VAL A 410 -12.93 5.59 24.77
CA VAL A 410 -12.68 5.89 26.20
C VAL A 410 -11.34 6.59 26.39
N SER A 411 -10.30 6.09 25.74
CA SER A 411 -8.98 6.73 25.72
C SER A 411 -9.06 8.17 25.20
N GLY A 412 -9.93 8.40 24.21
CA GLY A 412 -10.24 9.73 23.67
C GLY A 412 -10.90 10.66 24.70
N LEU A 413 -11.79 10.16 25.56
CA LEU A 413 -12.38 10.93 26.66
C LEU A 413 -11.34 11.30 27.72
N ILE A 414 -10.49 10.34 28.11
CA ILE A 414 -9.40 10.57 29.06
C ILE A 414 -8.47 11.66 28.53
N GLN A 415 -8.04 11.54 27.27
CA GLN A 415 -7.16 12.52 26.63
C GLN A 415 -7.79 13.92 26.54
N ALA A 416 -9.09 14.01 26.28
CA ALA A 416 -9.82 15.28 26.27
C ALA A 416 -9.97 15.89 27.66
N GLY A 417 -10.01 15.06 28.71
CA GLY A 417 -10.29 15.50 30.08
C GLY A 417 -11.68 16.13 30.24
N SER A 418 -12.67 15.65 29.48
CA SER A 418 -14.05 16.11 29.48
C SER A 418 -14.99 15.08 28.91
N MET A 419 -16.25 14.99 29.44
CA MET A 419 -17.28 14.07 28.92
C MET A 419 -18.05 14.62 27.72
N ASN A 420 -17.89 15.90 27.39
CA ASN A 420 -18.53 16.53 26.23
C ASN A 420 -17.50 17.08 25.21
N PRO A 421 -16.49 16.31 24.80
CA PRO A 421 -15.54 16.77 23.81
C PRO A 421 -16.15 16.77 22.40
N VAL A 422 -15.47 17.43 21.47
CA VAL A 422 -15.60 17.11 20.04
C VAL A 422 -14.63 15.96 19.75
N MET A 423 -15.16 14.82 19.38
CA MET A 423 -14.36 13.64 19.07
C MET A 423 -14.28 13.44 17.56
N VAL A 424 -13.08 13.60 17.01
CA VAL A 424 -12.82 13.41 15.58
C VAL A 424 -12.41 11.98 15.32
N LEU A 425 -13.26 11.24 14.60
CA LEU A 425 -13.00 9.89 14.13
C LEU A 425 -12.41 9.98 12.72
N ASP A 426 -11.09 9.87 12.62
CA ASP A 426 -10.36 10.17 11.38
C ASP A 426 -10.20 8.91 10.52
N GLU A 427 -10.43 9.04 9.21
CA GLU A 427 -10.29 7.98 8.20
C GLU A 427 -11.26 6.79 8.41
N ILE A 428 -12.56 7.06 8.61
CA ILE A 428 -13.58 6.02 8.79
C ILE A 428 -13.77 5.15 7.53
N ASP A 429 -13.44 5.67 6.36
CA ASP A 429 -13.43 4.96 5.07
C ASP A 429 -12.37 3.86 4.97
N LYS A 430 -11.43 3.81 5.91
CA LYS A 430 -10.35 2.82 5.98
C LYS A 430 -10.53 1.77 7.08
N LEU A 431 -11.73 1.65 7.59
CA LEU A 431 -12.08 0.55 8.50
C LEU A 431 -12.01 -0.77 7.74
N GLY A 432 -11.24 -1.73 8.26
CA GLY A 432 -11.18 -3.09 7.75
C GLY A 432 -12.18 -3.97 8.48
N SER A 433 -12.70 -5.01 7.81
CA SER A 433 -13.43 -6.11 8.44
C SER A 433 -12.62 -7.38 8.28
N ASP A 434 -12.23 -8.00 9.38
CA ASP A 434 -11.51 -9.27 9.41
C ASP A 434 -12.32 -10.33 10.17
N TYR A 435 -11.89 -11.59 10.10
CA TYR A 435 -12.45 -12.72 10.85
C TYR A 435 -12.44 -12.54 12.38
N ARG A 436 -11.79 -11.49 12.90
CA ARG A 436 -11.62 -11.23 14.34
C ARG A 436 -12.64 -10.27 14.94
N GLY A 437 -13.47 -9.63 14.12
CA GLY A 437 -14.51 -8.72 14.59
C GLY A 437 -14.92 -7.70 13.53
N ASP A 438 -15.98 -6.98 13.82
CA ASP A 438 -16.49 -5.88 12.98
C ASP A 438 -16.44 -4.56 13.75
N PRO A 439 -15.39 -3.74 13.56
CA PRO A 439 -15.30 -2.42 14.18
C PRO A 439 -16.48 -1.50 13.84
N SER A 440 -17.13 -1.72 12.69
CA SER A 440 -18.29 -0.93 12.27
C SER A 440 -19.47 -1.14 13.21
N SER A 441 -19.68 -2.35 13.71
CA SER A 441 -20.73 -2.66 14.67
C SER A 441 -20.53 -1.95 16.02
N ALA A 442 -19.26 -1.84 16.48
CA ALA A 442 -18.93 -1.08 17.69
C ALA A 442 -19.17 0.41 17.52
N LEU A 443 -18.86 0.95 16.35
CA LEU A 443 -19.12 2.35 16.03
C LEU A 443 -20.61 2.64 15.86
N LEU A 444 -21.41 1.71 15.34
CA LEU A 444 -22.87 1.87 15.25
C LEU A 444 -23.49 2.13 16.62
N GLU A 445 -23.06 1.40 17.67
CA GLU A 445 -23.56 1.65 19.04
C GLU A 445 -23.12 3.02 19.57
N ALA A 446 -21.86 3.40 19.31
CA ALA A 446 -21.34 4.68 19.80
C ALA A 446 -21.94 5.90 19.09
N LEU A 447 -22.27 5.78 17.79
CA LEU A 447 -22.80 6.86 16.97
C LEU A 447 -24.33 6.93 16.95
N ASP A 448 -25.00 5.90 17.49
CA ASP A 448 -26.45 5.89 17.60
C ASP A 448 -26.91 6.69 18.81
N SER A 449 -27.70 7.74 18.59
CA SER A 449 -28.18 8.62 19.64
C SER A 449 -29.10 7.93 20.68
N GLU A 450 -29.73 6.81 20.33
CA GLU A 450 -30.57 6.03 21.24
C GLU A 450 -29.79 5.08 22.13
N GLN A 451 -28.60 4.63 21.66
CA GLN A 451 -27.79 3.61 22.32
C GLN A 451 -26.56 4.19 23.03
N ASN A 452 -26.00 5.28 22.54
CA ASN A 452 -24.73 5.85 23.00
C ASN A 452 -24.74 6.35 24.46
N CYS A 453 -25.90 6.59 25.04
CA CYS A 453 -26.05 6.95 26.47
C CYS A 453 -25.64 5.80 27.42
N ARG A 454 -25.55 4.57 26.93
CA ARG A 454 -25.15 3.37 27.69
C ARG A 454 -24.07 2.57 26.99
N PHE A 455 -23.15 3.24 26.30
CA PHE A 455 -22.03 2.58 25.64
C PHE A 455 -21.22 1.77 26.64
N ARG A 456 -20.88 0.53 26.28
CA ARG A 456 -20.08 -0.37 27.13
C ARG A 456 -18.74 -0.66 26.50
N ASP A 457 -17.69 -0.23 27.20
CA ASP A 457 -16.33 -0.66 26.92
C ASP A 457 -16.04 -1.99 27.62
N ASN A 458 -15.41 -2.94 26.91
CA ASN A 458 -15.12 -4.29 27.43
C ASN A 458 -14.07 -4.28 28.55
N TYR A 459 -13.20 -3.26 28.60
CA TYR A 459 -12.22 -3.10 29.65
C TYR A 459 -12.88 -2.56 30.93
N LEU A 460 -13.69 -1.53 30.76
CA LEU A 460 -14.35 -0.89 31.91
C LEU A 460 -15.53 -1.69 32.43
N GLU A 461 -16.29 -2.33 31.54
CA GLU A 461 -17.50 -3.09 31.85
C GLU A 461 -18.61 -2.30 32.56
N VAL A 462 -18.48 -0.97 32.64
CA VAL A 462 -19.47 -0.04 33.17
C VAL A 462 -20.03 0.81 32.04
N PRO A 463 -21.29 1.24 32.10
CA PRO A 463 -21.86 2.10 31.07
C PRO A 463 -21.22 3.49 31.11
N ILE A 464 -20.96 4.04 29.95
CA ILE A 464 -20.47 5.40 29.74
C ILE A 464 -21.49 6.15 28.87
N ASP A 465 -21.87 7.34 29.30
CA ASP A 465 -22.74 8.21 28.51
C ASP A 465 -21.92 9.01 27.49
N LEU A 466 -22.05 8.65 26.21
CA LEU A 466 -21.46 9.35 25.09
C LEU A 466 -22.41 10.35 24.43
N SER A 467 -23.63 10.56 24.95
CA SER A 467 -24.67 11.37 24.31
C SER A 467 -24.31 12.85 24.19
N ASP A 468 -23.44 13.36 25.05
CA ASP A 468 -22.93 14.73 25.02
C ASP A 468 -21.69 14.91 24.14
N VAL A 469 -21.10 13.81 23.64
CA VAL A 469 -19.95 13.85 22.73
C VAL A 469 -20.44 14.30 21.35
N LEU A 470 -19.78 15.28 20.76
CA LEU A 470 -19.99 15.60 19.35
C LEU A 470 -19.03 14.80 18.49
N PHE A 471 -19.57 13.82 17.77
CA PHE A 471 -18.76 13.04 16.83
C PHE A 471 -18.64 13.75 15.48
N ILE A 472 -17.42 13.87 14.99
CA ILE A 472 -17.12 14.33 13.64
C ILE A 472 -16.27 13.25 12.98
N THR A 473 -16.77 12.65 11.92
CA THR A 473 -16.03 11.64 11.15
C THR A 473 -15.35 12.29 9.95
N THR A 474 -14.23 11.76 9.50
CA THR A 474 -13.61 12.18 8.25
C THR A 474 -13.42 10.98 7.33
N ALA A 475 -13.66 11.17 6.04
CA ALA A 475 -13.48 10.16 5.01
C ALA A 475 -12.92 10.78 3.72
N ASN A 476 -12.28 9.98 2.88
CA ASN A 476 -11.92 10.43 1.55
C ASN A 476 -13.01 10.12 0.53
N THR A 477 -13.71 9.00 0.69
CA THR A 477 -14.84 8.54 -0.11
C THR A 477 -15.92 7.96 0.79
N THR A 478 -17.16 7.93 0.31
CA THR A 478 -18.29 7.28 0.98
C THR A 478 -18.46 5.82 0.60
N ASP A 479 -17.85 5.39 -0.50
CA ASP A 479 -18.11 4.09 -1.15
C ASP A 479 -17.73 2.90 -0.27
N THR A 480 -16.71 3.05 0.57
CA THR A 480 -16.21 2.01 1.46
C THR A 480 -16.85 2.04 2.85
N ILE A 481 -17.63 3.08 3.17
CA ILE A 481 -18.31 3.20 4.45
C ILE A 481 -19.59 2.35 4.43
N PRO A 482 -19.79 1.45 5.42
CA PRO A 482 -21.03 0.70 5.51
C PRO A 482 -22.26 1.58 5.56
N ARG A 483 -23.29 1.25 4.75
CA ARG A 483 -24.55 2.03 4.68
C ARG A 483 -25.18 2.32 6.05
N PRO A 484 -25.28 1.37 7.00
CA PRO A 484 -25.85 1.65 8.31
C PRO A 484 -25.13 2.75 9.10
N LEU A 485 -23.81 2.93 8.88
CA LEU A 485 -23.06 4.05 9.45
C LEU A 485 -23.37 5.37 8.73
N LEU A 486 -23.43 5.35 7.39
CA LEU A 486 -23.75 6.53 6.58
C LEU A 486 -25.14 7.07 6.92
N ASP A 487 -26.12 6.21 7.13
CA ASP A 487 -27.51 6.60 7.46
C ASP A 487 -27.62 7.38 8.79
N ARG A 488 -26.61 7.30 9.66
CA ARG A 488 -26.53 8.02 10.94
C ARG A 488 -25.70 9.31 10.86
N MET A 489 -25.16 9.61 9.69
CA MET A 489 -24.22 10.73 9.50
C MET A 489 -24.79 11.79 8.58
N GLU A 490 -24.63 13.04 8.95
CA GLU A 490 -24.84 14.16 8.05
C GLU A 490 -23.58 14.36 7.21
N VAL A 491 -23.64 14.01 5.93
CA VAL A 491 -22.50 14.06 5.02
C VAL A 491 -22.32 15.46 4.48
N ILE A 492 -21.15 16.05 4.71
CA ILE A 492 -20.72 17.33 4.16
C ILE A 492 -19.53 17.09 3.22
N SER A 493 -19.75 17.29 1.93
CA SER A 493 -18.72 17.08 0.91
C SER A 493 -17.80 18.29 0.78
N LEU A 494 -16.50 18.05 0.93
CA LEU A 494 -15.46 19.02 0.65
C LEU A 494 -14.91 18.78 -0.76
N THR A 495 -15.05 19.75 -1.63
CA THR A 495 -14.54 19.69 -3.00
C THR A 495 -13.08 20.10 -3.08
N SER A 496 -12.46 19.83 -4.23
CA SER A 496 -11.10 20.28 -4.54
C SER A 496 -10.99 21.81 -4.55
N TYR A 497 -9.82 22.33 -4.13
CA TYR A 497 -9.54 23.77 -4.22
C TYR A 497 -9.12 24.16 -5.61
N THR A 498 -9.59 25.35 -6.04
CA THR A 498 -9.08 26.02 -7.24
C THR A 498 -7.67 26.54 -7.02
N ASP A 499 -6.93 26.82 -8.09
CA ASP A 499 -5.55 27.33 -7.97
C ASP A 499 -5.52 28.70 -7.28
N GLU A 500 -6.57 29.53 -7.44
CA GLU A 500 -6.72 30.80 -6.75
C GLU A 500 -7.00 30.62 -5.26
N GLU A 501 -7.88 29.66 -4.89
CA GLU A 501 -8.10 29.30 -3.49
C GLU A 501 -6.82 28.77 -2.86
N LYS A 502 -6.06 27.91 -3.54
CA LYS A 502 -4.76 27.41 -3.07
C LYS A 502 -3.78 28.55 -2.83
N LEU A 503 -3.72 29.54 -3.73
CA LEU A 503 -2.90 30.73 -3.55
C LEU A 503 -3.29 31.51 -2.28
N GLN A 504 -4.58 31.74 -2.07
CA GLN A 504 -5.05 32.49 -0.90
C GLN A 504 -4.79 31.69 0.39
N ILE A 505 -5.04 30.37 0.39
CA ILE A 505 -4.73 29.48 1.52
C ILE A 505 -3.23 29.49 1.82
N ALA A 506 -2.40 29.41 0.79
CA ALA A 506 -0.95 29.47 0.94
C ALA A 506 -0.50 30.77 1.62
N LYS A 507 -1.04 31.92 1.19
CA LYS A 507 -0.68 33.25 1.72
C LYS A 507 -1.17 33.47 3.13
N ARG A 508 -2.46 33.16 3.39
CA ARG A 508 -3.12 33.49 4.67
C ARG A 508 -2.80 32.50 5.78
N HIS A 509 -2.65 31.20 5.44
CA HIS A 509 -2.57 30.14 6.45
C HIS A 509 -1.25 29.35 6.39
N LEU A 510 -0.88 28.79 5.23
CA LEU A 510 0.25 27.85 5.18
C LEU A 510 1.60 28.54 5.37
N LEU A 511 1.87 29.61 4.65
CA LEU A 511 3.16 30.30 4.72
C LEU A 511 3.44 30.93 6.09
N PRO A 512 2.48 31.61 6.74
CA PRO A 512 2.68 32.10 8.11
C PRO A 512 2.92 30.97 9.11
N LYS A 513 2.15 29.87 9.00
CA LYS A 513 2.32 28.66 9.83
C LYS A 513 3.71 28.05 9.66
N GLN A 514 4.17 27.88 8.42
CA GLN A 514 5.47 27.29 8.12
C GLN A 514 6.63 28.21 8.52
N ARG A 515 6.50 29.54 8.32
CA ARG A 515 7.49 30.51 8.83
C ARG A 515 7.66 30.36 10.34
N LYS A 516 6.56 30.38 11.10
CA LYS A 516 6.57 30.23 12.55
C LYS A 516 7.22 28.91 12.98
N LYS A 517 6.87 27.81 12.31
CA LYS A 517 7.42 26.47 12.62
C LYS A 517 8.94 26.37 12.38
N HIS A 518 9.47 27.13 11.44
CA HIS A 518 10.90 27.11 11.07
C HIS A 518 11.68 28.28 11.63
N GLY A 519 11.13 29.05 12.59
CA GLY A 519 11.82 30.19 13.23
C GLY A 519 12.01 31.37 12.31
N LEU A 520 11.23 31.48 11.21
CA LEU A 520 11.27 32.57 10.26
C LEU A 520 10.11 33.55 10.49
N ASN A 521 10.28 34.80 10.05
CA ASN A 521 9.22 35.78 10.06
C ASN A 521 8.95 36.32 8.64
N GLY A 522 7.99 37.26 8.50
CA GLY A 522 7.62 37.84 7.22
C GLY A 522 8.69 38.74 6.57
N VAL A 523 9.72 39.12 7.30
CA VAL A 523 10.85 39.88 6.78
C VAL A 523 11.95 38.99 6.22
N THR A 524 12.18 37.83 6.90
CA THR A 524 13.26 36.90 6.53
C THR A 524 12.94 36.06 5.29
N LEU A 525 11.68 35.76 5.06
CA LEU A 525 11.24 35.04 3.86
C LEU A 525 10.03 35.71 3.23
N LYS A 526 10.13 36.08 1.95
CA LYS A 526 9.01 36.58 1.15
C LYS A 526 8.85 35.71 -0.09
N LEU A 527 7.62 35.32 -0.40
CA LEU A 527 7.25 34.67 -1.66
C LEU A 527 6.30 35.60 -2.42
N SER A 528 6.54 35.78 -3.70
CA SER A 528 5.61 36.49 -4.58
C SER A 528 4.41 35.58 -4.91
N ASP A 529 3.29 36.18 -5.28
CA ASP A 529 2.09 35.47 -5.71
C ASP A 529 2.37 34.58 -6.93
N ASP A 530 3.15 35.11 -7.89
CA ASP A 530 3.55 34.36 -9.08
C ASP A 530 4.44 33.16 -8.74
N ALA A 531 5.34 33.26 -7.74
CA ALA A 531 6.11 32.11 -7.26
C ALA A 531 5.21 31.05 -6.63
N ILE A 532 4.19 31.44 -5.87
CA ILE A 532 3.23 30.48 -5.31
C ILE A 532 2.40 29.81 -6.41
N ARG A 533 1.94 30.56 -7.41
CA ARG A 533 1.26 30.03 -8.59
C ARG A 533 2.14 29.04 -9.35
N GLU A 534 3.43 29.35 -9.50
CA GLU A 534 4.40 28.47 -10.14
C GLU A 534 4.61 27.18 -9.31
N ILE A 535 4.63 27.26 -7.97
CA ILE A 535 4.67 26.07 -7.11
C ILE A 535 3.42 25.22 -7.32
N ILE A 536 2.24 25.83 -7.34
CA ILE A 536 0.97 25.14 -7.54
C ILE A 536 0.96 24.40 -8.88
N SER A 537 1.39 25.04 -9.96
CA SER A 537 1.30 24.50 -11.33
C SER A 537 2.40 23.51 -11.68
N LEU A 538 3.65 23.74 -11.23
CA LEU A 538 4.81 22.95 -11.66
C LEU A 538 5.33 21.96 -10.62
N TYR A 539 5.00 22.12 -9.33
CA TYR A 539 5.52 21.28 -8.25
C TYR A 539 4.46 20.49 -7.49
N THR A 540 3.18 20.83 -7.69
CA THR A 540 2.08 20.15 -7.01
C THR A 540 1.00 19.69 -8.00
N ARG A 541 0.46 18.47 -7.75
CA ARG A 541 -0.70 17.93 -8.46
C ARG A 541 -1.55 17.24 -7.42
N GLU A 542 -2.48 17.99 -6.83
CA GLU A 542 -3.33 17.53 -5.72
C GLU A 542 -4.65 18.31 -5.66
N SER A 543 -5.69 17.67 -5.16
CA SER A 543 -7.00 18.29 -4.90
C SER A 543 -6.96 19.28 -3.74
N GLY A 544 -6.16 19.00 -2.71
CA GLY A 544 -5.99 19.81 -1.51
C GLY A 544 -4.74 20.69 -1.55
N VAL A 545 -4.16 20.92 -0.37
CA VAL A 545 -2.98 21.77 -0.16
C VAL A 545 -1.85 21.09 0.65
N ARG A 546 -1.88 19.74 0.76
CA ARG A 546 -0.91 19.01 1.59
C ARG A 546 0.49 18.98 0.97
N ILE A 547 0.57 18.78 -0.36
CA ILE A 547 1.84 18.80 -1.09
C ILE A 547 2.35 20.25 -1.13
N LEU A 548 1.47 21.24 -1.39
CA LEU A 548 1.79 22.65 -1.37
C LEU A 548 2.39 23.07 -0.01
N GLU A 549 1.79 22.66 1.10
CA GLU A 549 2.34 22.89 2.44
C GLU A 549 3.76 22.30 2.59
N ARG A 550 3.99 21.11 2.03
CA ARG A 550 5.29 20.43 2.09
C ARG A 550 6.35 21.15 1.25
N GLU A 551 6.01 21.64 0.06
CA GLU A 551 6.93 22.40 -0.79
C GLU A 551 7.24 23.77 -0.16
N LEU A 552 6.24 24.47 0.40
CA LEU A 552 6.46 25.70 1.18
C LEU A 552 7.36 25.45 2.40
N ALA A 553 7.18 24.35 3.10
CA ALA A 553 8.05 23.95 4.21
C ALA A 553 9.49 23.65 3.74
N ALA A 554 9.67 23.07 2.54
CA ALA A 554 11.00 22.87 1.96
C ALA A 554 11.73 24.19 1.68
N ILE A 555 11.02 25.17 1.14
CA ILE A 555 11.57 26.53 0.93
C ILE A 555 11.93 27.17 2.28
N CYS A 556 11.06 27.06 3.30
CA CYS A 556 11.32 27.57 4.63
C CYS A 556 12.58 26.94 5.25
N ARG A 557 12.75 25.62 5.13
CA ARG A 557 13.95 24.91 5.63
C ARG A 557 15.22 25.37 4.93
N LYS A 558 15.20 25.52 3.61
CA LYS A 558 16.37 26.02 2.86
C LYS A 558 16.70 27.46 3.21
N CYS A 559 15.69 28.32 3.37
CA CYS A 559 15.87 29.69 3.83
C CYS A 559 16.50 29.71 5.24
N ALA A 560 15.98 28.93 6.18
CA ALA A 560 16.53 28.84 7.53
C ALA A 560 17.99 28.36 7.52
N ALA A 561 18.31 27.36 6.71
CA ALA A 561 19.67 26.84 6.57
C ALA A 561 20.65 27.90 6.02
N GLY A 562 20.26 28.66 4.98
CA GLY A 562 21.09 29.73 4.44
C GLY A 562 21.33 30.89 5.40
N ILE A 563 20.30 31.26 6.18
CA ILE A 563 20.44 32.25 7.25
C ILE A 563 21.37 31.74 8.37
N ALA A 564 21.24 30.48 8.77
CA ALA A 564 22.08 29.88 9.80
C ALA A 564 23.55 29.76 9.36
N LYS A 565 23.80 29.55 8.07
CA LYS A 565 25.15 29.57 7.49
C LYS A 565 25.70 30.96 7.27
N GLY A 566 24.90 32.01 7.43
CA GLY A 566 25.31 33.39 7.18
C GLY A 566 25.37 33.79 5.68
N GLU A 567 24.79 32.98 4.79
CA GLU A 567 24.79 33.25 3.34
C GLU A 567 23.99 34.52 2.99
N TYR A 568 22.88 34.72 3.72
CA TYR A 568 22.00 35.89 3.58
C TYR A 568 21.17 36.13 4.84
N LYS A 569 20.66 37.34 5.04
CA LYS A 569 19.79 37.73 6.17
C LYS A 569 18.29 37.55 5.85
N SER A 570 17.94 37.61 4.58
CA SER A 570 16.58 37.45 4.09
C SER A 570 16.56 36.87 2.68
N LEU A 571 15.50 36.16 2.34
CA LEU A 571 15.28 35.54 1.03
C LEU A 571 13.95 36.05 0.45
N THR A 572 13.98 36.58 -0.76
CA THR A 572 12.77 36.89 -1.53
C THR A 572 12.74 36.00 -2.76
N VAL A 573 11.72 35.18 -2.89
CA VAL A 573 11.56 34.21 -3.99
C VAL A 573 10.51 34.75 -4.95
N ARG A 574 10.88 34.88 -6.22
CA ARG A 574 10.02 35.30 -7.35
C ARG A 574 9.81 34.12 -8.31
N ALA A 575 8.90 34.29 -9.25
CA ALA A 575 8.73 33.32 -10.33
C ALA A 575 10.06 33.08 -11.08
N GLY A 576 10.29 31.85 -11.54
CA GLY A 576 11.54 31.44 -12.19
C GLY A 576 12.74 31.22 -11.25
N GLN A 577 12.58 31.40 -9.93
CA GLN A 577 13.65 31.21 -8.94
C GLN A 577 13.43 29.98 -8.06
N LEU A 578 12.53 29.10 -8.44
CA LEU A 578 12.15 27.93 -7.62
C LEU A 578 13.08 26.72 -7.81
N GLU A 579 13.68 26.57 -8.98
CA GLU A 579 14.50 25.40 -9.30
C GLU A 579 15.70 25.19 -8.35
N PRO A 580 16.46 26.22 -7.93
CA PRO A 580 17.52 26.06 -6.93
C PRO A 580 16.98 25.62 -5.55
N LEU A 581 15.70 25.93 -5.27
CA LEU A 581 15.07 25.65 -3.98
C LEU A 581 14.31 24.31 -3.95
N LEU A 582 13.63 23.92 -5.02
CA LEU A 582 12.76 22.77 -5.08
C LEU A 582 13.26 21.67 -6.04
N GLY A 583 14.30 21.97 -6.83
CA GLY A 583 14.75 21.12 -7.92
C GLY A 583 13.99 21.41 -9.23
N PRO A 584 14.23 20.62 -10.29
CA PRO A 584 13.56 20.82 -11.57
C PRO A 584 12.04 20.65 -11.43
N PRO A 585 11.25 21.32 -12.26
CA PRO A 585 9.79 21.18 -12.28
C PRO A 585 9.36 19.73 -12.39
N LYS A 586 8.45 19.32 -11.53
CA LYS A 586 7.93 17.93 -11.48
C LYS A 586 6.88 17.69 -12.56
N TYR A 587 6.15 18.72 -12.90
CA TYR A 587 5.05 18.67 -13.85
C TYR A 587 5.28 19.71 -14.94
N LYS A 588 4.99 19.35 -16.17
CA LYS A 588 4.94 20.29 -17.29
C LYS A 588 3.52 20.83 -17.38
N PRO A 589 3.33 22.11 -17.74
CA PRO A 589 2.00 22.61 -18.05
C PRO A 589 1.41 21.78 -19.18
N ASP A 590 0.15 21.37 -19.02
CA ASP A 590 -0.60 20.77 -20.10
C ASP A 590 -0.75 21.84 -21.19
N ALA A 591 -0.10 21.68 -22.35
CA ALA A 591 -0.15 22.64 -23.42
C ALA A 591 -1.32 22.32 -24.37
N VAL A 592 -1.97 23.35 -24.90
CA VAL A 592 -2.90 23.18 -26.01
C VAL A 592 -2.12 22.70 -27.24
N TYR A 593 -2.64 21.71 -27.95
CA TYR A 593 -2.02 21.26 -29.20
C TYR A 593 -1.82 22.42 -30.18
N PRO A 594 -0.74 22.41 -30.96
CA PRO A 594 -0.43 23.53 -31.85
C PRO A 594 -1.47 23.66 -32.98
N ARG A 595 -2.13 22.58 -33.37
CA ARG A 595 -3.11 22.53 -34.46
C ARG A 595 -4.22 21.54 -34.15
N ASP A 596 -5.32 21.62 -34.92
CA ASP A 596 -6.40 20.63 -34.94
C ASP A 596 -5.91 19.33 -35.59
N GLU A 597 -6.22 18.20 -34.97
CA GLU A 597 -5.73 16.87 -35.45
C GLU A 597 -6.86 15.89 -35.66
N VAL A 598 -6.67 14.99 -36.64
CA VAL A 598 -7.62 13.92 -36.94
C VAL A 598 -7.42 12.77 -35.94
N GLY A 599 -8.50 12.32 -35.31
CA GLY A 599 -8.48 11.18 -34.41
C GLY A 599 -7.91 11.49 -33.02
N LEU A 600 -7.54 12.74 -32.72
CA LEU A 600 -7.06 13.19 -31.42
C LEU A 600 -8.10 14.06 -30.71
N VAL A 601 -8.57 13.60 -29.55
CA VAL A 601 -9.64 14.28 -28.80
C VAL A 601 -9.27 14.38 -27.32
N ARG A 602 -9.58 15.52 -26.70
CA ARG A 602 -9.44 15.73 -25.25
C ARG A 602 -10.70 15.38 -24.50
N GLY A 603 -10.59 14.40 -23.65
CA GLY A 603 -11.57 14.08 -22.62
C GLY A 603 -11.17 14.69 -21.27
N LEU A 604 -12.08 14.60 -20.30
CA LEU A 604 -11.88 15.06 -18.95
C LEU A 604 -12.15 13.92 -17.98
N ALA A 605 -11.17 13.61 -17.16
CA ALA A 605 -11.25 12.60 -16.12
C ALA A 605 -11.24 13.25 -14.73
N TRP A 606 -11.77 12.53 -13.76
CA TRP A 606 -11.66 12.85 -12.34
C TRP A 606 -10.92 11.71 -11.63
N THR A 607 -9.97 12.08 -10.76
CA THR A 607 -9.17 11.17 -9.97
C THR A 607 -9.14 11.63 -8.51
N SER A 608 -8.67 10.78 -7.60
CA SER A 608 -8.49 11.14 -6.19
C SER A 608 -7.55 12.34 -5.96
N VAL A 609 -6.74 12.69 -6.95
CA VAL A 609 -5.82 13.84 -6.90
C VAL A 609 -6.36 15.08 -7.62
N GLY A 610 -7.55 14.99 -8.21
CA GLY A 610 -8.23 16.11 -8.89
C GLY A 610 -8.64 15.78 -10.32
N GLY A 611 -9.03 16.81 -11.08
CA GLY A 611 -9.33 16.68 -12.49
C GLY A 611 -8.07 16.58 -13.35
N GLU A 612 -8.18 15.84 -14.42
CA GLU A 612 -7.12 15.56 -15.38
C GLU A 612 -7.64 15.59 -16.81
N VAL A 613 -6.80 16.06 -17.74
CA VAL A 613 -7.12 15.97 -19.17
C VAL A 613 -6.71 14.58 -19.64
N LEU A 614 -7.61 13.94 -20.37
CA LEU A 614 -7.45 12.60 -20.90
C LEU A 614 -7.42 12.66 -22.42
N ASP A 615 -6.25 12.57 -23.00
CA ASP A 615 -6.14 12.50 -24.45
C ASP A 615 -6.57 11.11 -24.95
N VAL A 616 -7.34 11.09 -26.03
CA VAL A 616 -7.81 9.88 -26.71
C VAL A 616 -7.30 9.94 -28.16
N GLU A 617 -6.45 9.00 -28.50
CA GLU A 617 -5.90 8.86 -29.85
C GLU A 617 -6.61 7.71 -30.57
N VAL A 618 -7.13 7.98 -31.74
CA VAL A 618 -7.80 6.98 -32.57
C VAL A 618 -7.10 6.85 -33.90
N GLY A 619 -6.55 5.68 -34.17
CA GLY A 619 -5.99 5.27 -35.44
C GLY A 619 -6.95 4.36 -36.19
N VAL A 620 -7.09 4.58 -37.48
CA VAL A 620 -7.89 3.75 -38.38
C VAL A 620 -7.03 3.31 -39.56
N VAL A 621 -6.93 2.01 -39.75
CA VAL A 621 -6.16 1.40 -40.84
C VAL A 621 -7.02 0.39 -41.61
N GLU A 622 -6.66 0.08 -42.86
CA GLU A 622 -7.32 -0.99 -43.62
C GLU A 622 -7.06 -2.33 -42.89
N GLY A 623 -8.12 -3.12 -42.71
CA GLY A 623 -8.01 -4.35 -41.92
C GLY A 623 -9.22 -5.28 -42.05
N SER A 624 -9.53 -5.98 -41.00
CA SER A 624 -10.59 -7.01 -40.93
C SER A 624 -11.70 -6.68 -39.94
N GLY A 625 -11.73 -5.46 -39.41
CA GLY A 625 -12.72 -5.00 -38.43
C GLY A 625 -12.33 -5.23 -36.98
N LYS A 626 -11.05 -5.36 -36.71
CA LYS A 626 -10.54 -5.54 -35.35
C LYS A 626 -10.63 -4.25 -34.58
N LEU A 627 -11.10 -4.31 -33.32
CA LEU A 627 -11.06 -3.22 -32.37
C LEU A 627 -9.92 -3.48 -31.36
N GLU A 628 -8.90 -2.65 -31.37
CA GLU A 628 -7.81 -2.69 -30.44
C GLU A 628 -7.94 -1.57 -29.44
N LEU A 629 -7.80 -1.91 -28.15
CA LEU A 629 -7.90 -0.99 -27.04
C LEU A 629 -6.63 -1.07 -26.22
N THR A 630 -5.93 0.06 -26.06
CA THR A 630 -4.68 0.13 -25.27
C THR A 630 -4.68 1.33 -24.35
N GLY A 631 -3.88 1.29 -23.27
CA GLY A 631 -3.78 2.37 -22.27
C GLY A 631 -4.25 1.98 -20.87
N ASN A 632 -4.23 0.67 -20.52
CA ASN A 632 -4.61 0.14 -19.20
C ASN A 632 -6.06 0.48 -18.82
N LEU A 633 -6.99 0.10 -19.70
CA LEU A 633 -8.41 0.41 -19.58
C LEU A 633 -9.14 -0.63 -18.75
N GLY A 634 -9.91 -0.20 -17.76
CA GLY A 634 -10.83 -1.03 -17.01
C GLY A 634 -12.05 -1.47 -17.84
N SER A 635 -12.86 -2.36 -17.28
CA SER A 635 -13.99 -2.99 -17.95
C SER A 635 -15.04 -1.98 -18.41
N VAL A 636 -15.36 -0.98 -17.58
CA VAL A 636 -16.37 0.04 -17.89
C VAL A 636 -15.92 0.92 -19.06
N MET A 637 -14.65 1.32 -19.10
CA MET A 637 -14.10 2.08 -20.20
C MET A 637 -14.11 1.28 -21.52
N GLN A 638 -13.79 -0.02 -21.47
CA GLN A 638 -13.86 -0.90 -22.64
C GLN A 638 -15.30 -1.06 -23.16
N GLU A 639 -16.28 -1.16 -22.27
CA GLU A 639 -17.70 -1.18 -22.64
C GLU A 639 -18.12 0.14 -23.29
N SER A 640 -17.67 1.25 -22.79
CA SER A 640 -17.91 2.58 -23.36
C SER A 640 -17.35 2.69 -24.77
N CYS A 641 -16.15 2.15 -25.05
CA CYS A 641 -15.60 2.06 -26.40
C CYS A 641 -16.51 1.25 -27.35
N LYS A 642 -16.98 0.10 -26.88
CA LYS A 642 -17.90 -0.77 -27.70
C LYS A 642 -19.24 -0.09 -27.95
N ALA A 643 -19.78 0.64 -26.96
CA ALA A 643 -21.03 1.40 -27.10
C ALA A 643 -20.89 2.51 -28.15
N ALA A 644 -19.78 3.26 -28.11
CA ALA A 644 -19.48 4.30 -29.10
C ALA A 644 -19.39 3.72 -30.53
N ILE A 645 -18.66 2.62 -30.73
CA ILE A 645 -18.56 1.97 -32.05
C ILE A 645 -19.95 1.50 -32.54
N THR A 646 -20.76 0.93 -31.64
CA THR A 646 -22.12 0.47 -32.01
C THR A 646 -23.00 1.64 -32.42
N TYR A 647 -22.95 2.76 -31.73
CA TYR A 647 -23.67 3.98 -32.10
C TYR A 647 -23.23 4.50 -33.47
N ILE A 648 -21.93 4.63 -33.72
CA ILE A 648 -21.39 5.12 -35.01
C ILE A 648 -21.86 4.23 -36.14
N ARG A 649 -21.81 2.91 -35.94
CA ARG A 649 -22.28 1.95 -36.93
C ARG A 649 -23.78 2.13 -37.26
N SER A 650 -24.61 2.40 -36.26
CA SER A 650 -26.06 2.63 -36.46
C SER A 650 -26.36 3.93 -37.18
N ARG A 651 -25.39 4.84 -37.27
CA ARG A 651 -25.52 6.18 -37.90
C ARG A 651 -24.58 6.41 -39.07
N ALA A 652 -23.88 5.37 -39.52
CA ALA A 652 -22.82 5.46 -40.52
C ALA A 652 -23.24 6.26 -41.77
N ASP A 653 -24.41 5.97 -42.32
CA ASP A 653 -24.93 6.67 -43.50
C ASP A 653 -25.10 8.19 -43.27
N LYS A 654 -25.58 8.62 -42.10
CA LYS A 654 -25.76 10.03 -41.77
C LYS A 654 -24.44 10.76 -41.52
N LEU A 655 -23.43 10.02 -41.07
CA LEU A 655 -22.09 10.53 -40.77
C LEU A 655 -21.19 10.54 -42.01
N GLY A 656 -21.67 10.03 -43.17
CA GLY A 656 -20.85 9.89 -44.37
C GLY A 656 -19.74 8.83 -44.21
N ILE A 657 -19.97 7.83 -43.37
CA ILE A 657 -19.03 6.74 -43.10
C ILE A 657 -19.52 5.47 -43.80
N ASP A 658 -18.61 4.66 -44.38
CA ASP A 658 -18.97 3.35 -44.98
C ASP A 658 -19.68 2.47 -43.91
N PRO A 659 -20.94 2.04 -44.14
CA PRO A 659 -21.65 1.18 -43.18
C PRO A 659 -20.93 -0.12 -42.81
N HIS A 660 -20.02 -0.55 -43.70
CA HIS A 660 -19.24 -1.76 -43.55
C HIS A 660 -17.81 -1.51 -42.99
N PHE A 661 -17.55 -0.29 -42.43
CA PHE A 661 -16.24 0.04 -41.91
C PHE A 661 -15.74 -1.00 -40.88
N ASN A 662 -16.64 -1.58 -40.09
CA ASN A 662 -16.35 -2.60 -39.12
C ASN A 662 -15.94 -3.95 -39.67
N GLN A 663 -15.88 -4.12 -40.99
CA GLN A 663 -15.41 -5.31 -41.70
C GLN A 663 -14.16 -5.03 -42.55
N LYS A 664 -13.87 -3.77 -42.81
CA LYS A 664 -12.82 -3.32 -43.73
C LYS A 664 -11.71 -2.52 -43.04
N LYS A 665 -11.97 -2.00 -41.84
CA LYS A 665 -11.04 -1.12 -41.14
C LYS A 665 -10.82 -1.62 -39.72
N ASP A 666 -9.56 -1.74 -39.32
CA ASP A 666 -9.18 -1.95 -37.93
C ASP A 666 -9.11 -0.61 -37.24
N ILE A 667 -9.67 -0.54 -36.04
CA ILE A 667 -9.73 0.68 -35.23
C ILE A 667 -8.91 0.44 -33.97
N HIS A 668 -7.92 1.29 -33.77
CA HIS A 668 -7.12 1.29 -32.56
C HIS A 668 -7.42 2.54 -31.74
N ILE A 669 -7.92 2.37 -30.51
CA ILE A 669 -8.17 3.44 -29.55
C ILE A 669 -7.10 3.35 -28.47
N HIS A 670 -6.29 4.39 -28.39
CA HIS A 670 -5.19 4.47 -27.43
C HIS A 670 -5.42 5.60 -26.43
N PHE A 671 -5.21 5.30 -25.18
CA PHE A 671 -5.16 6.28 -24.11
C PHE A 671 -3.71 6.37 -23.62
N PRO A 672 -3.00 7.48 -23.88
CA PRO A 672 -1.64 7.70 -23.39
C PRO A 672 -1.51 7.51 -21.87
N GLU A 673 -0.27 7.39 -21.39
CA GLU A 673 0.04 7.14 -19.98
C GLU A 673 -0.51 5.79 -19.45
N GLY A 674 -0.21 4.69 -20.14
CA GLY A 674 -0.67 3.33 -19.79
C GLY A 674 -0.24 2.82 -18.42
N ALA A 675 0.65 3.51 -17.71
CA ALA A 675 1.02 3.18 -16.33
C ALA A 675 -0.11 3.46 -15.32
N VAL A 676 -1.03 4.38 -15.64
CA VAL A 676 -2.16 4.76 -14.79
C VAL A 676 -3.41 4.02 -15.24
N PRO A 677 -4.05 3.20 -14.38
CA PRO A 677 -5.32 2.57 -14.70
C PRO A 677 -6.40 3.62 -14.98
N LYS A 678 -7.18 3.41 -16.04
CA LYS A 678 -8.27 4.31 -16.43
C LYS A 678 -9.56 3.50 -16.51
N ASP A 679 -10.57 3.89 -15.75
CA ASP A 679 -11.87 3.26 -15.78
C ASP A 679 -12.99 4.29 -15.59
N GLY A 680 -14.13 4.07 -16.22
CA GLY A 680 -15.30 4.91 -16.10
C GLY A 680 -16.00 5.17 -17.44
N PRO A 681 -17.31 5.48 -17.43
CA PRO A 681 -18.11 5.65 -18.63
C PRO A 681 -17.99 7.06 -19.24
N SER A 682 -17.44 8.04 -18.52
CA SER A 682 -17.51 9.49 -18.86
C SER A 682 -16.66 9.91 -20.08
N ALA A 683 -15.84 9.01 -20.65
CA ALA A 683 -15.11 9.25 -21.89
C ALA A 683 -15.90 8.86 -23.16
N GLY A 684 -17.14 8.39 -23.04
CA GLY A 684 -17.92 7.84 -24.14
C GLY A 684 -18.08 8.78 -25.32
N ILE A 685 -18.43 10.04 -25.08
CA ILE A 685 -18.54 11.05 -26.16
C ILE A 685 -17.18 11.39 -26.76
N THR A 686 -16.12 11.43 -25.97
CA THR A 686 -14.74 11.70 -26.41
C THR A 686 -14.28 10.62 -27.39
N ILE A 687 -14.48 9.36 -27.04
CA ILE A 687 -14.18 8.18 -27.86
C ILE A 687 -14.99 8.25 -29.14
N CYS A 688 -16.29 8.54 -29.05
CA CYS A 688 -17.20 8.60 -30.19
C CYS A 688 -16.74 9.66 -31.21
N ILE A 689 -16.44 10.87 -30.77
CA ILE A 689 -15.95 11.94 -31.65
C ILE A 689 -14.58 11.59 -32.24
N GLY A 690 -13.68 10.99 -31.48
CA GLY A 690 -12.38 10.55 -31.95
C GLY A 690 -12.50 9.53 -33.09
N VAL A 691 -13.36 8.54 -32.93
CA VAL A 691 -13.61 7.53 -33.96
C VAL A 691 -14.28 8.13 -35.19
N ILE A 692 -15.27 9.02 -35.01
CA ILE A 692 -15.90 9.74 -36.15
C ILE A 692 -14.86 10.57 -36.89
N SER A 693 -14.05 11.35 -36.19
CA SER A 693 -12.96 12.12 -36.77
C SER A 693 -12.00 11.27 -37.59
N ALA A 694 -11.53 10.17 -37.03
CA ALA A 694 -10.60 9.24 -37.69
C ALA A 694 -11.21 8.57 -38.94
N LEU A 695 -12.51 8.22 -38.91
CA LEU A 695 -13.19 7.58 -39.99
C LEU A 695 -13.56 8.56 -41.13
N THR A 696 -13.85 9.82 -40.79
CA THR A 696 -14.23 10.87 -41.74
C THR A 696 -13.05 11.71 -42.25
N GLY A 697 -11.90 11.64 -41.57
CA GLY A 697 -10.73 12.49 -41.85
C GLY A 697 -10.91 13.96 -41.43
N ILE A 698 -11.96 14.29 -40.65
CA ILE A 698 -12.24 15.66 -40.23
C ILE A 698 -11.53 15.91 -38.88
N PRO A 699 -10.65 16.94 -38.79
CA PRO A 699 -9.92 17.18 -37.55
C PRO A 699 -10.83 17.68 -36.44
N VAL A 700 -10.47 17.34 -35.18
CA VAL A 700 -11.13 17.83 -33.99
C VAL A 700 -10.50 19.13 -33.53
N ARG A 701 -11.29 20.05 -33.05
CA ARG A 701 -10.84 21.34 -32.54
C ARG A 701 -9.94 21.17 -31.31
N ARG A 702 -8.76 21.76 -31.31
CA ARG A 702 -7.74 21.72 -30.27
C ARG A 702 -8.11 22.45 -28.97
N ASP A 703 -8.98 23.46 -29.06
CA ASP A 703 -9.40 24.33 -27.96
C ASP A 703 -10.62 23.80 -27.21
N LEU A 704 -10.98 22.53 -27.46
CA LEU A 704 -12.18 21.90 -26.95
C LEU A 704 -11.83 20.66 -26.10
N ALA A 705 -12.54 20.49 -25.00
CA ALA A 705 -12.55 19.25 -24.24
C ALA A 705 -13.99 18.79 -23.99
N MET A 706 -14.18 17.51 -23.72
CA MET A 706 -15.53 17.01 -23.52
C MET A 706 -15.57 15.91 -22.47
N THR A 707 -16.75 15.73 -21.87
CA THR A 707 -17.03 14.63 -20.94
C THR A 707 -18.51 14.26 -21.02
N GLY A 708 -18.80 12.97 -21.01
CA GLY A 708 -20.16 12.46 -21.05
C GLY A 708 -20.18 10.95 -21.32
N GLU A 709 -21.09 10.25 -20.71
CA GLU A 709 -21.37 8.86 -21.01
C GLU A 709 -22.25 8.78 -22.25
N ILE A 710 -21.99 7.82 -23.14
CA ILE A 710 -22.76 7.60 -24.36
C ILE A 710 -23.63 6.34 -24.26
N THR A 711 -24.88 6.45 -24.72
CA THR A 711 -25.74 5.28 -24.88
C THR A 711 -25.67 4.75 -26.32
N LEU A 712 -26.14 3.54 -26.56
CA LEU A 712 -26.24 2.92 -27.91
C LEU A 712 -27.10 3.73 -28.89
N ARG A 713 -27.90 4.65 -28.41
CA ARG A 713 -28.76 5.54 -29.20
C ARG A 713 -28.20 6.95 -29.40
N GLY A 714 -27.00 7.23 -28.85
CA GLY A 714 -26.33 8.52 -28.92
C GLY A 714 -26.77 9.56 -27.91
N ARG A 715 -27.60 9.19 -26.93
CA ARG A 715 -27.90 10.10 -25.80
C ARG A 715 -26.66 10.24 -24.90
N ILE A 716 -26.50 11.42 -24.39
CA ILE A 716 -25.40 11.75 -23.46
C ILE A 716 -25.99 11.76 -22.06
N LEU A 717 -25.41 10.93 -21.17
CA LEU A 717 -25.82 10.79 -19.80
C LEU A 717 -24.93 11.62 -18.87
N PRO A 718 -25.44 12.01 -17.68
CA PRO A 718 -24.74 12.85 -16.73
C PRO A 718 -23.50 12.15 -16.13
N ILE A 719 -22.56 12.96 -15.68
CA ILE A 719 -21.28 12.53 -15.12
C ILE A 719 -21.01 13.17 -13.76
N GLY A 720 -20.15 12.58 -12.97
CA GLY A 720 -19.65 13.15 -11.72
C GLY A 720 -18.35 13.94 -11.88
N GLY A 721 -18.05 14.79 -10.87
CA GLY A 721 -16.79 15.52 -10.76
C GLY A 721 -16.63 16.65 -11.79
N LEU A 722 -17.73 17.33 -12.15
CA LEU A 722 -17.70 18.38 -13.16
C LEU A 722 -16.79 19.55 -12.75
N LYS A 723 -16.77 19.93 -11.48
CA LYS A 723 -15.91 21.00 -10.94
C LYS A 723 -14.42 20.69 -11.20
N GLU A 724 -13.97 19.50 -10.84
CA GLU A 724 -12.59 19.07 -11.02
C GLU A 724 -12.21 18.98 -12.51
N LYS A 725 -13.10 18.44 -13.33
CA LYS A 725 -12.91 18.29 -14.78
C LYS A 725 -12.76 19.65 -15.46
N THR A 726 -13.58 20.64 -15.10
CA THR A 726 -13.51 21.99 -15.69
C THR A 726 -12.27 22.74 -15.25
N MET A 727 -11.80 22.53 -14.01
CA MET A 727 -10.53 23.09 -13.56
C MET A 727 -9.33 22.51 -14.33
N ALA A 728 -9.37 21.21 -14.66
CA ALA A 728 -8.35 20.60 -15.51
C ALA A 728 -8.37 21.17 -16.93
N ALA A 729 -9.56 21.32 -17.52
CA ALA A 729 -9.73 21.95 -18.83
C ALA A 729 -9.15 23.36 -18.86
N LEU A 730 -9.44 24.18 -17.84
CA LEU A 730 -8.91 25.53 -17.73
C LEU A 730 -7.37 25.54 -17.61
N ARG A 731 -6.78 24.67 -16.80
CA ARG A 731 -5.31 24.54 -16.66
C ARG A 731 -4.65 24.12 -17.96
N ALA A 732 -5.30 23.24 -18.73
CA ALA A 732 -4.82 22.82 -20.06
C ALA A 732 -5.02 23.87 -21.14
N GLY A 733 -5.55 25.05 -20.81
CA GLY A 733 -5.77 26.14 -21.76
C GLY A 733 -6.91 25.91 -22.74
N VAL A 734 -7.83 24.98 -22.46
CA VAL A 734 -9.04 24.73 -23.22
C VAL A 734 -9.98 25.93 -23.08
N SER A 735 -10.64 26.33 -24.17
CA SER A 735 -11.59 27.44 -24.14
C SER A 735 -13.06 26.99 -24.10
N THR A 736 -13.35 25.80 -24.60
CA THR A 736 -14.71 25.26 -24.72
C THR A 736 -14.82 23.87 -24.08
N VAL A 737 -15.83 23.68 -23.24
CA VAL A 737 -16.09 22.38 -22.61
C VAL A 737 -17.49 21.91 -22.97
N ILE A 738 -17.59 20.69 -23.54
CA ILE A 738 -18.87 20.04 -23.81
C ILE A 738 -19.24 19.16 -22.63
N ILE A 739 -20.44 19.35 -22.10
CA ILE A 739 -20.98 18.63 -20.95
C ILE A 739 -22.37 18.07 -21.26
N PRO A 740 -22.82 17.03 -20.55
CA PRO A 740 -24.19 16.56 -20.65
C PRO A 740 -25.20 17.64 -20.22
N ALA A 741 -26.34 17.70 -20.89
CA ALA A 741 -27.38 18.69 -20.57
C ALA A 741 -27.90 18.52 -19.11
N GLU A 742 -28.00 17.30 -18.63
CA GLU A 742 -28.40 17.00 -17.25
C GLU A 742 -27.42 17.50 -16.17
N ASN A 743 -26.19 17.84 -16.55
CA ASN A 743 -25.20 18.48 -15.64
C ASN A 743 -25.25 20.02 -15.67
N GLU A 744 -26.22 20.64 -16.37
CA GLU A 744 -26.37 22.09 -16.34
C GLU A 744 -26.53 22.68 -14.93
N PRO A 745 -27.30 22.06 -14.00
CA PRO A 745 -27.39 22.55 -12.62
C PRO A 745 -26.05 22.51 -11.86
N ASP A 746 -25.16 21.58 -12.22
CA ASP A 746 -23.83 21.45 -11.57
C ASP A 746 -22.89 22.64 -11.91
N LEU A 747 -23.23 23.42 -12.95
CA LEU A 747 -22.48 24.65 -13.28
C LEU A 747 -22.54 25.67 -12.14
N ASP A 748 -23.54 25.66 -11.30
CA ASP A 748 -23.65 26.52 -10.14
C ASP A 748 -22.66 26.15 -9.01
N GLU A 749 -22.08 24.96 -9.08
CA GLU A 749 -21.04 24.53 -8.16
C GLU A 749 -19.62 24.94 -8.60
N ILE A 750 -19.49 25.35 -9.85
CA ILE A 750 -18.20 25.77 -10.43
C ILE A 750 -17.92 27.22 -10.01
N ASP A 751 -16.67 27.44 -9.55
CA ASP A 751 -16.20 28.77 -9.19
C ASP A 751 -16.40 29.79 -10.33
N GLN A 752 -16.83 31.00 -9.98
CA GLN A 752 -17.12 32.06 -10.95
C GLN A 752 -15.92 32.39 -11.84
N SER A 753 -14.73 32.34 -11.27
CA SER A 753 -13.47 32.59 -12.02
C SER A 753 -13.20 31.57 -13.12
N VAL A 754 -13.68 30.34 -12.99
CA VAL A 754 -13.63 29.26 -13.98
C VAL A 754 -14.76 29.42 -15.00
N ARG A 755 -15.97 29.74 -14.52
CA ARG A 755 -17.16 29.93 -15.37
C ARG A 755 -17.00 31.08 -16.39
N GLU A 756 -16.36 32.16 -15.96
CA GLU A 756 -16.15 33.33 -16.84
C GLU A 756 -15.07 33.09 -17.92
N ARG A 757 -14.18 32.08 -17.71
CA ARG A 757 -13.07 31.79 -18.61
C ARG A 757 -13.31 30.62 -19.55
N LEU A 758 -14.30 29.78 -19.28
CA LEU A 758 -14.67 28.62 -20.09
C LEU A 758 -16.04 28.84 -20.74
N LYS A 759 -16.15 28.50 -22.01
CA LYS A 759 -17.45 28.41 -22.69
C LYS A 759 -18.01 27.00 -22.51
N PHE A 760 -19.16 26.91 -21.87
CA PHE A 760 -19.86 25.62 -21.70
C PHE A 760 -20.84 25.41 -22.84
N VAL A 761 -20.86 24.17 -23.34
CA VAL A 761 -21.84 23.70 -24.31
C VAL A 761 -22.53 22.47 -23.72
N THR A 762 -23.84 22.63 -23.47
CA THR A 762 -24.68 21.52 -22.97
C THR A 762 -25.24 20.73 -24.14
N ALA A 763 -25.22 19.41 -24.06
CA ALA A 763 -25.76 18.54 -25.10
C ALA A 763 -26.41 17.30 -24.48
N ASP A 764 -27.55 16.90 -25.06
CA ASP A 764 -28.29 15.69 -24.71
C ASP A 764 -28.05 14.54 -25.70
N HIS A 765 -27.50 14.86 -26.88
CA HIS A 765 -27.24 13.91 -27.95
C HIS A 765 -25.95 14.19 -28.70
N VAL A 766 -25.24 13.14 -29.12
CA VAL A 766 -23.98 13.26 -29.87
C VAL A 766 -24.14 14.06 -31.18
N ASP A 767 -25.26 13.91 -31.88
CA ASP A 767 -25.49 14.65 -33.16
C ASP A 767 -25.38 16.18 -32.96
N ALA A 768 -25.76 16.71 -31.82
CA ALA A 768 -25.69 18.14 -31.52
C ALA A 768 -24.27 18.68 -31.34
N ILE A 769 -23.30 17.82 -31.04
CA ILE A 769 -21.92 18.23 -30.77
C ILE A 769 -20.98 18.06 -31.98
N LEU A 770 -21.39 17.35 -33.02
CA LEU A 770 -20.55 17.06 -34.18
C LEU A 770 -20.05 18.32 -34.86
N ASP A 771 -20.93 19.27 -35.14
CA ASP A 771 -20.58 20.53 -35.84
C ASP A 771 -19.78 21.49 -34.94
N ILE A 772 -19.80 21.28 -33.65
CA ILE A 772 -19.02 22.07 -32.66
C ILE A 772 -17.62 21.47 -32.49
N ALA A 773 -17.53 20.15 -32.43
CA ALA A 773 -16.30 19.42 -32.13
C ALA A 773 -15.41 19.24 -33.38
N LEU A 774 -16.00 19.02 -34.55
CA LEU A 774 -15.30 18.73 -35.81
C LEU A 774 -15.10 20.03 -36.61
N ASN A 775 -13.87 20.29 -37.05
CA ASN A 775 -13.54 21.46 -37.84
C ASN A 775 -13.65 21.13 -39.36
N ARG A 776 -14.89 21.18 -39.91
CA ARG A 776 -15.14 20.90 -41.31
C ARG A 776 -14.48 21.92 -42.27
N ARG A 777 -14.23 23.16 -41.82
CA ARG A 777 -13.57 24.19 -42.64
C ARG A 777 -12.12 23.90 -42.97
N ALA A 778 -11.44 23.12 -42.11
CA ALA A 778 -10.05 22.71 -42.32
C ALA A 778 -9.87 21.70 -43.44
N VAL A 779 -10.97 21.03 -43.89
CA VAL A 779 -10.97 20.08 -45.02
C VAL A 779 -11.23 20.80 -46.33
N GLU A 780 -11.91 21.98 -46.31
CA GLU A 780 -12.28 22.75 -47.53
C GLU A 780 -11.13 23.66 -48.00
N GLU A 781 -10.11 23.95 -47.15
CA GLU A 781 -8.88 24.63 -47.54
C GLU A 781 -7.72 23.64 -47.63
N PRO A 782 -7.38 23.06 -48.81
CA PRO A 782 -6.13 22.37 -48.97
C PRO A 782 -5.00 23.36 -48.82
N GLU A 783 -4.01 23.06 -47.92
CA GLU A 783 -2.78 23.83 -47.79
C GLU A 783 -2.14 24.01 -49.17
N GLU A 784 -2.27 25.20 -49.77
CA GLU A 784 -1.38 25.63 -50.84
C GLU A 784 0.03 25.60 -50.26
N ALA A 785 0.76 24.57 -50.65
CA ALA A 785 2.18 24.44 -50.36
C ALA A 785 2.89 25.69 -50.81
N LYS A 786 3.25 26.57 -49.90
CA LYS A 786 4.24 27.61 -50.13
C LYS A 786 5.58 26.92 -50.32
N GLU A 787 5.86 26.50 -51.56
CA GLU A 787 7.21 26.26 -52.01
C GLU A 787 8.03 27.54 -51.82
N GLN A 788 8.88 27.55 -50.84
CA GLN A 788 9.97 28.54 -50.74
C GLN A 788 11.04 28.14 -51.77
N PRO A 789 11.43 29.05 -52.66
CA PRO A 789 12.47 28.75 -53.63
C PRO A 789 13.80 28.57 -52.88
N GLN A 790 14.37 27.36 -53.00
CA GLN A 790 15.74 27.06 -52.58
C GLN A 790 16.70 27.89 -53.43
N THR A 791 17.24 28.95 -52.91
CA THR A 791 18.44 29.58 -53.45
C THR A 791 19.64 28.68 -53.20
N ALA A 792 20.16 28.09 -54.23
CA ALA A 792 21.41 27.37 -54.28
C ALA A 792 22.54 28.32 -53.88
N GLN A 793 23.21 28.09 -52.78
CA GLN A 793 24.54 28.65 -52.46
C GLN A 793 25.56 27.55 -52.60
N THR A 794 26.44 27.74 -53.56
CA THR A 794 27.67 27.01 -53.84
C THR A 794 28.64 27.16 -52.68
N PRO A 795 29.39 26.09 -52.27
CA PRO A 795 30.42 26.20 -51.25
C PRO A 795 31.76 26.66 -51.87
N PRO A 796 32.52 27.46 -51.13
CA PRO A 796 33.92 27.78 -51.51
C PRO A 796 34.87 26.65 -51.15
N PRO A 797 36.03 26.56 -51.81
CA PRO A 797 36.95 25.40 -51.73
C PRO A 797 37.90 25.43 -50.53
N GLY A 798 38.32 24.22 -50.20
CA GLY A 798 39.03 23.78 -49.04
C GLY A 798 40.32 24.49 -48.61
N VAL A 799 40.63 24.23 -47.37
CA VAL A 799 42.02 24.19 -46.85
C VAL A 799 42.18 22.94 -46.01
N VAL A 800 43.10 22.13 -46.41
CA VAL A 800 43.64 20.95 -45.71
C VAL A 800 44.60 21.43 -44.64
N THR A 801 44.53 20.97 -43.43
CA THR A 801 45.67 20.78 -42.55
C THR A 801 45.42 19.61 -41.59
N GLU A 802 46.48 18.82 -41.54
CA GLU A 802 46.69 17.57 -40.81
C GLU A 802 46.81 17.71 -39.30
N ALA A 803 46.60 16.54 -38.70
CA ALA A 803 47.40 15.95 -37.62
C ALA A 803 47.08 16.32 -36.17
N GLY A 804 46.90 15.28 -35.38
CA GLY A 804 47.23 15.28 -33.96
C GLY A 804 46.43 14.31 -33.10
N ALA A 805 46.88 13.09 -33.08
CA ALA A 805 46.50 12.04 -32.11
C ALA A 805 46.96 12.38 -30.69
N ARG A 806 46.21 11.89 -29.68
CA ARG A 806 46.62 11.18 -28.41
C ARG A 806 45.45 11.25 -27.44
N ILE A 807 44.86 10.10 -27.12
CA ILE A 807 45.13 9.12 -26.04
C ILE A 807 45.19 9.78 -24.64
N GLY A 808 44.27 9.29 -23.77
CA GLY A 808 44.64 9.17 -22.40
C GLY A 808 43.57 9.50 -21.37
N GLN A 809 43.07 8.48 -20.77
CA GLN A 809 42.55 8.17 -19.47
C GLN A 809 41.07 8.40 -19.23
#